data_5d8687494d5464a95af97b1d14242a3b
#
_entry.id   5d8687494d5464a95af97b1d14242a3b
#
_cell.length_a   1.000
_cell.length_b   1.000
_cell.length_c   1.000
_cell.angle_alpha   90.00
_cell.angle_beta   90.00
_cell.angle_gamma   90.00
#
_symmetry.space_group_name_H-M   'P 1'
#
loop_
_entity.id
_entity.type
_entity.pdbx_description
1 polymer ?
#
loop_
_entity_poly.entity_id
_entity_poly.type
_entity_poly.pdbx_seq_one_letter_code
_entity_poly.pdbx_strand_id
1 'polypeptide(L)'
;MKMNKNHKTVLVILNIIVSFLISSCSSPKEQVRIGNGTFTIEGKDIQLICGEMHYPRIPHEYWRDRLKRARAMGLNTVSAYVFWNFHERQPGEFDFSGQADIAEFIRTAQEEGLYVILRPGPYVCAEWDFGGYPSWLLKEKDMTYRSKDPRFLSYCERYIKELGKQLSPLTINNGGNIIMVQVENEYGSYAADKGYLAAIRDMIKEAGFNVPLFTCDGGGQVEAGHTEGALPTLNGVFGEDIFKVIDKYQKGGPYFVAEFYPAWFDEWGRRHSSVAYERPAEQLDWMLSHGVSVSMYMFHGGTNFEYTNGANTGGGYQPQPTSYDYNAPLGEWGNCYPKYHAFREVIQKYLPAGTVLPEVPADNPTTTFATVELKESAPLRSAFHQTTQSENVLSMEDLGVDFGYIHYQTTLQKAGKQKLVIQDLRDYAVILIDGKQVASLDRRYNQNSVTLNVSKTPATLEILVENTGRVNYGPDILFNRKGITSQVLWGNEKLTGWSITPLPLYKEKVSEMEFGETIKGVPAFHKGTFTVEKKGDCFVDMSQWGKGAVWVNGKSLGRFWNIGPQQTLYLPAPWLKEGENEIVVFEMEDTGKRVLQGLNQPILDSLGIDKNYQKGQRRAVVGTPILEDGDLALKTTLQETNEWQSFDLPVATTLRHFCIETLASYTEDNQACISEVELIDDKGQPIDKTKWEVVYVSSEQADKNLGIAENLFDGDISSFWHTNAAVESNHPHRVIIDLKEIYKVSAFRVKVRKGSFLSGKVKDINIYGRPLSTKYIQ
;
A
#
# COMPACT_ATOMS: atom_id res chain seq x y z
N MET A 1 -65.28 30.61 -47.89
CA MET A 1 -64.07 29.95 -48.35
C MET A 1 -63.85 28.64 -47.51
N LYS A 2 -64.20 27.50 -48.13
CA LYS A 2 -64.17 26.20 -47.42
C LYS A 2 -62.66 25.73 -47.29
N MET A 3 -62.12 25.69 -46.06
CA MET A 3 -60.82 25.13 -45.80
C MET A 3 -60.85 23.62 -46.09
N ASN A 4 -59.83 23.17 -46.86
CA ASN A 4 -59.68 21.80 -47.34
C ASN A 4 -59.40 20.86 -46.16
N LYS A 5 -60.06 19.71 -46.08
CA LYS A 5 -59.97 18.71 -45.01
C LYS A 5 -58.48 18.25 -44.74
N ASN A 6 -57.66 18.32 -45.75
CA ASN A 6 -56.26 17.92 -45.65
C ASN A 6 -55.35 18.86 -44.79
N HIS A 7 -55.73 20.16 -44.65
CA HIS A 7 -54.97 21.08 -43.80
C HIS A 7 -55.26 20.90 -42.31
N LYS A 8 -56.47 20.40 -41.94
CA LYS A 8 -56.74 20.08 -40.52
C LYS A 8 -55.99 18.84 -40.02
N THR A 9 -55.81 17.84 -40.86
CA THR A 9 -55.04 16.60 -40.51
C THR A 9 -53.56 16.88 -40.36
N VAL A 10 -52.99 17.72 -41.22
CA VAL A 10 -51.55 18.12 -41.12
C VAL A 10 -51.31 18.97 -39.87
N LEU A 11 -52.26 19.87 -39.48
CA LEU A 11 -52.11 20.70 -38.27
C LEU A 11 -52.22 19.87 -36.98
N VAL A 12 -53.06 18.82 -36.95
CA VAL A 12 -53.21 17.92 -35.80
C VAL A 12 -51.99 17.03 -35.66
N ILE A 13 -51.40 16.50 -36.75
CA ILE A 13 -50.18 15.71 -36.74
C ILE A 13 -48.97 16.56 -36.30
N LEU A 14 -48.87 17.82 -36.77
CA LEU A 14 -47.80 18.73 -36.38
C LEU A 14 -47.89 19.11 -34.87
N ASN A 15 -49.08 19.30 -34.32
CA ASN A 15 -49.24 19.55 -32.87
C ASN A 15 -48.97 18.31 -32.00
N ILE A 16 -49.25 17.08 -32.49
CA ILE A 16 -48.92 15.84 -31.79
C ILE A 16 -47.37 15.61 -31.81
N ILE A 17 -46.71 15.89 -32.91
CA ILE A 17 -45.23 15.78 -33.03
C ILE A 17 -44.55 16.86 -32.17
N VAL A 18 -45.03 18.08 -32.13
CA VAL A 18 -44.50 19.15 -31.25
C VAL A 18 -44.77 18.84 -29.79
N SER A 19 -45.91 18.23 -29.43
CA SER A 19 -46.19 17.79 -28.05
C SER A 19 -45.30 16.60 -27.63
N PHE A 20 -44.89 15.70 -28.53
CA PHE A 20 -43.92 14.64 -28.25
C PHE A 20 -42.49 15.16 -28.17
N LEU A 21 -42.13 16.24 -28.89
CA LEU A 21 -40.77 16.84 -28.82
C LEU A 21 -40.59 17.76 -27.61
N ILE A 22 -41.68 18.24 -26.98
CA ILE A 22 -41.60 19.07 -25.76
C ILE A 22 -41.59 18.20 -24.47
N SER A 23 -41.96 16.90 -24.56
CA SER A 23 -41.97 15.98 -23.40
C SER A 23 -40.62 15.33 -23.09
N SER A 24 -39.50 15.67 -23.79
CA SER A 24 -38.19 15.01 -23.60
C SER A 24 -37.04 15.94 -23.21
N CYS A 25 -37.33 17.11 -22.65
CA CYS A 25 -36.36 17.96 -21.98
C CYS A 25 -36.71 18.17 -20.50
N SER A 26 -37.01 17.10 -19.77
CA SER A 26 -36.80 17.13 -18.34
C SER A 26 -35.32 16.89 -18.11
N SER A 27 -34.61 17.85 -17.55
CA SER A 27 -33.28 17.61 -16.99
C SER A 27 -33.30 16.29 -16.22
N PRO A 28 -32.30 15.40 -16.37
CA PRO A 28 -32.29 14.15 -15.62
C PRO A 28 -32.49 14.48 -14.15
N LYS A 29 -33.52 13.88 -13.54
CA LYS A 29 -33.86 14.15 -12.14
C LYS A 29 -32.70 13.59 -11.32
N GLU A 30 -32.02 14.49 -10.61
CA GLU A 30 -30.90 14.10 -9.73
C GLU A 30 -31.44 13.08 -8.72
N GLN A 31 -30.95 11.84 -8.83
CA GLN A 31 -31.44 10.71 -8.04
C GLN A 31 -30.73 10.59 -6.68
N VAL A 32 -29.54 11.18 -6.52
CA VAL A 32 -28.80 11.23 -5.25
C VAL A 32 -28.62 12.67 -4.83
N ARG A 33 -28.95 12.98 -3.60
CA ARG A 33 -28.76 14.31 -3.01
C ARG A 33 -28.06 14.19 -1.64
N ILE A 34 -27.21 15.14 -1.38
CA ILE A 34 -26.57 15.38 -0.09
C ILE A 34 -27.13 16.69 0.46
N GLY A 35 -27.79 16.65 1.61
CA GLY A 35 -28.34 17.85 2.23
C GLY A 35 -29.18 17.55 3.46
N ASN A 36 -29.47 18.60 4.25
CA ASN A 36 -30.25 18.49 5.48
C ASN A 36 -29.81 17.39 6.46
N GLY A 37 -28.51 17.13 6.52
CA GLY A 37 -27.94 16.14 7.44
C GLY A 37 -28.11 14.68 7.03
N THR A 38 -28.61 14.40 5.81
CA THR A 38 -28.89 13.04 5.35
C THR A 38 -28.48 12.85 3.88
N PHE A 39 -28.34 11.58 3.48
CA PHE A 39 -28.32 11.18 2.08
C PHE A 39 -29.74 10.86 1.64
N THR A 40 -30.10 11.33 0.45
CA THR A 40 -31.38 11.00 -0.16
C THR A 40 -31.13 10.31 -1.49
N ILE A 41 -31.60 9.07 -1.65
CA ILE A 41 -31.50 8.30 -2.90
C ILE A 41 -32.93 8.01 -3.41
N GLU A 42 -33.22 8.35 -4.68
CA GLU A 42 -34.54 8.19 -5.30
C GLU A 42 -35.67 8.83 -4.48
N GLY A 43 -35.33 9.92 -3.76
CA GLY A 43 -36.28 10.66 -2.94
C GLY A 43 -36.55 10.09 -1.55
N LYS A 44 -35.79 9.08 -1.12
CA LYS A 44 -35.85 8.47 0.21
C LYS A 44 -34.58 8.76 0.99
N ASP A 45 -34.74 9.15 2.23
CA ASP A 45 -33.59 9.30 3.14
C ASP A 45 -33.01 7.93 3.46
N ILE A 46 -31.67 7.86 3.48
CA ILE A 46 -30.92 6.62 3.68
C ILE A 46 -29.67 6.88 4.52
N GLN A 47 -29.42 6.01 5.49
CA GLN A 47 -28.13 5.88 6.13
C GLN A 47 -27.31 4.86 5.35
N LEU A 48 -26.11 5.24 4.89
CA LEU A 48 -25.24 4.35 4.12
C LEU A 48 -24.54 3.39 5.08
N ILE A 49 -24.73 2.11 4.84
CA ILE A 49 -24.03 1.01 5.55
C ILE A 49 -23.24 0.27 4.48
N CYS A 50 -21.95 0.62 4.36
CA CYS A 50 -21.10 0.19 3.27
C CYS A 50 -20.06 -0.80 3.75
N GLY A 51 -19.52 -1.56 2.79
CA GLY A 51 -18.32 -2.37 2.98
C GLY A 51 -17.37 -2.27 1.81
N GLU A 52 -16.10 -2.08 2.09
CA GLU A 52 -15.05 -2.04 1.08
C GLU A 52 -14.76 -3.44 0.57
N MET A 53 -14.75 -3.60 -0.76
CA MET A 53 -14.45 -4.84 -1.48
C MET A 53 -13.52 -4.54 -2.65
N HIS A 54 -12.33 -5.11 -2.63
CA HIS A 54 -11.36 -4.96 -3.72
C HIS A 54 -11.56 -6.08 -4.74
N TYR A 55 -12.31 -5.82 -5.83
CA TYR A 55 -12.62 -6.84 -6.85
C TYR A 55 -11.39 -7.58 -7.41
N PRO A 56 -10.17 -6.98 -7.55
CA PRO A 56 -9.00 -7.74 -8.02
C PRO A 56 -8.47 -8.75 -6.99
N ARG A 57 -8.79 -8.57 -5.70
CA ARG A 57 -8.43 -9.49 -4.60
C ARG A 57 -9.41 -10.64 -4.43
N ILE A 58 -10.49 -10.67 -5.22
CA ILE A 58 -11.55 -11.68 -5.18
C ILE A 58 -11.58 -12.36 -6.53
N PRO A 59 -11.47 -13.69 -6.63
CA PRO A 59 -11.64 -14.38 -7.92
C PRO A 59 -12.95 -13.95 -8.58
N HIS A 60 -12.89 -13.63 -9.86
CA HIS A 60 -14.03 -13.13 -10.65
C HIS A 60 -15.28 -14.00 -10.48
N GLU A 61 -15.10 -15.31 -10.45
CA GLU A 61 -16.18 -16.30 -10.29
C GLU A 61 -16.89 -16.20 -8.92
N TYR A 62 -16.28 -15.54 -7.94
CA TYR A 62 -16.81 -15.39 -6.59
C TYR A 62 -17.40 -14.01 -6.28
N TRP A 63 -17.35 -13.05 -7.20
CA TRP A 63 -17.88 -11.70 -6.96
C TRP A 63 -19.33 -11.71 -6.49
N ARG A 64 -20.20 -12.47 -7.18
CA ARG A 64 -21.62 -12.58 -6.81
C ARG A 64 -21.83 -13.18 -5.42
N ASP A 65 -21.09 -14.21 -5.07
CA ASP A 65 -21.17 -14.81 -3.72
C ASP A 65 -20.81 -13.81 -2.63
N ARG A 66 -19.73 -13.04 -2.82
CA ARG A 66 -19.28 -12.04 -1.86
C ARG A 66 -20.28 -10.87 -1.73
N LEU A 67 -20.87 -10.44 -2.83
CA LEU A 67 -21.94 -9.43 -2.86
C LEU A 67 -23.22 -9.91 -2.15
N LYS A 68 -23.61 -11.18 -2.33
CA LYS A 68 -24.71 -11.78 -1.55
C LYS A 68 -24.44 -11.79 -0.06
N ARG A 69 -23.19 -12.12 0.35
CA ARG A 69 -22.79 -12.05 1.76
C ARG A 69 -22.84 -10.63 2.30
N ALA A 70 -22.42 -9.63 1.51
CA ALA A 70 -22.56 -8.22 1.87
C ALA A 70 -24.04 -7.86 2.12
N ARG A 71 -24.92 -8.23 1.19
CA ARG A 71 -26.36 -8.03 1.33
C ARG A 71 -26.94 -8.77 2.53
N ALA A 72 -26.50 -10.01 2.78
CA ALA A 72 -26.95 -10.81 3.92
C ALA A 72 -26.47 -10.24 5.25
N MET A 73 -25.31 -9.60 5.34
CA MET A 73 -24.88 -8.88 6.56
C MET A 73 -25.73 -7.64 6.84
N GLY A 74 -26.46 -7.13 5.84
CA GLY A 74 -27.32 -5.95 5.96
C GLY A 74 -26.74 -4.70 5.33
N LEU A 75 -25.65 -4.81 4.54
CA LEU A 75 -25.14 -3.69 3.77
C LEU A 75 -26.16 -3.27 2.70
N ASN A 76 -26.28 -1.98 2.45
CA ASN A 76 -27.02 -1.42 1.34
C ASN A 76 -26.12 -0.88 0.24
N THR A 77 -24.83 -0.79 0.50
CA THR A 77 -23.83 -0.22 -0.40
C THR A 77 -22.52 -1.01 -0.29
N VAL A 78 -21.79 -1.13 -1.39
CA VAL A 78 -20.39 -1.56 -1.40
C VAL A 78 -19.52 -0.41 -1.90
N SER A 79 -18.32 -0.33 -1.37
CA SER A 79 -17.31 0.62 -1.79
C SER A 79 -16.20 -0.14 -2.55
N ALA A 80 -15.72 0.40 -3.65
CA ALA A 80 -14.74 -0.25 -4.50
C ALA A 80 -13.68 0.73 -5.01
N TYR A 81 -12.41 0.45 -4.71
CA TYR A 81 -11.28 1.11 -5.34
C TYR A 81 -11.07 0.62 -6.78
N VAL A 82 -10.58 1.50 -7.63
CA VAL A 82 -10.08 1.16 -8.97
C VAL A 82 -8.56 1.32 -8.98
N PHE A 83 -7.84 0.25 -9.21
CA PHE A 83 -6.39 0.23 -9.18
C PHE A 83 -5.83 0.54 -10.58
N TRP A 84 -5.27 1.72 -10.77
CA TRP A 84 -4.79 2.17 -12.07
C TRP A 84 -3.80 1.18 -12.70
N ASN A 85 -2.80 0.69 -11.93
CA ASN A 85 -1.81 -0.28 -12.41
C ASN A 85 -2.39 -1.66 -12.75
N PHE A 86 -3.60 -1.97 -12.30
CA PHE A 86 -4.29 -3.21 -12.66
C PHE A 86 -4.93 -3.12 -14.03
N HIS A 87 -5.34 -1.92 -14.44
CA HIS A 87 -5.98 -1.65 -15.72
C HIS A 87 -5.01 -1.16 -16.80
N GLU A 88 -3.92 -0.46 -16.46
CA GLU A 88 -2.94 0.11 -17.39
C GLU A 88 -1.53 -0.33 -17.00
N ARG A 89 -1.18 -1.58 -17.24
CA ARG A 89 0.15 -2.14 -16.95
C ARG A 89 1.23 -1.55 -17.86
N GLN A 90 0.87 -1.21 -19.12
CA GLN A 90 1.73 -0.51 -20.06
C GLN A 90 1.06 0.81 -20.48
N PRO A 91 1.83 1.86 -20.75
CA PRO A 91 1.27 3.18 -21.06
C PRO A 91 0.30 3.15 -22.25
N GLY A 92 -0.98 3.48 -22.01
CA GLY A 92 -2.03 3.54 -23.02
C GLY A 92 -2.69 2.20 -23.36
N GLU A 93 -2.26 1.09 -22.75
CA GLU A 93 -2.87 -0.22 -22.93
C GLU A 93 -3.79 -0.54 -21.74
N PHE A 94 -5.09 -0.36 -21.93
CA PHE A 94 -6.09 -0.58 -20.89
C PHE A 94 -6.76 -1.95 -21.03
N ASP A 95 -6.92 -2.65 -19.90
CA ASP A 95 -7.69 -3.89 -19.79
C ASP A 95 -8.86 -3.71 -18.81
N PHE A 96 -10.08 -4.00 -19.30
CA PHE A 96 -11.33 -4.04 -18.55
C PHE A 96 -12.07 -5.36 -18.80
N SER A 97 -11.35 -6.47 -18.92
CA SER A 97 -11.91 -7.79 -19.21
C SER A 97 -11.63 -8.82 -18.11
N GLY A 98 -12.49 -9.82 -17.97
CA GLY A 98 -12.32 -10.91 -17.02
C GLY A 98 -12.12 -10.42 -15.58
N GLN A 99 -10.98 -10.71 -14.96
CA GLN A 99 -10.66 -10.25 -13.59
C GLN A 99 -10.59 -8.71 -13.47
N ALA A 100 -10.38 -8.01 -14.60
CA ALA A 100 -10.33 -6.55 -14.65
C ALA A 100 -11.68 -5.90 -15.03
N ASP A 101 -12.76 -6.66 -15.24
CA ASP A 101 -14.08 -6.09 -15.59
C ASP A 101 -14.82 -5.52 -14.37
N ILE A 102 -14.37 -4.36 -13.92
CA ILE A 102 -15.04 -3.63 -12.83
C ILE A 102 -16.49 -3.26 -13.18
N ALA A 103 -16.81 -3.05 -14.45
CA ALA A 103 -18.18 -2.75 -14.86
C ALA A 103 -19.11 -3.95 -14.62
N GLU A 104 -18.64 -5.17 -14.82
CA GLU A 104 -19.37 -6.38 -14.46
C GLU A 104 -19.55 -6.51 -12.94
N PHE A 105 -18.50 -6.23 -12.15
CA PHE A 105 -18.60 -6.21 -10.70
C PHE A 105 -19.68 -5.24 -10.21
N ILE A 106 -19.72 -4.02 -10.77
CA ILE A 106 -20.72 -2.98 -10.41
C ILE A 106 -22.12 -3.41 -10.82
N ARG A 107 -22.33 -3.97 -12.03
CA ARG A 107 -23.64 -4.51 -12.46
C ARG A 107 -24.10 -5.67 -11.58
N THR A 108 -23.18 -6.55 -11.20
CA THR A 108 -23.47 -7.65 -10.28
C THR A 108 -23.91 -7.13 -8.91
N ALA A 109 -23.28 -6.06 -8.40
CA ALA A 109 -23.73 -5.39 -7.19
C ALA A 109 -25.18 -4.81 -7.34
N GLN A 110 -25.50 -4.22 -8.50
CA GLN A 110 -26.83 -3.74 -8.79
C GLN A 110 -27.88 -4.87 -8.79
N GLU A 111 -27.57 -5.99 -9.40
CA GLU A 111 -28.44 -7.18 -9.44
C GLU A 111 -28.69 -7.76 -8.04
N GLU A 112 -27.71 -7.67 -7.14
CA GLU A 112 -27.87 -8.07 -5.74
C GLU A 112 -28.51 -6.99 -4.86
N GLY A 113 -28.94 -5.86 -5.46
CA GLY A 113 -29.64 -4.76 -4.76
C GLY A 113 -28.73 -3.89 -3.90
N LEU A 114 -27.47 -3.73 -4.29
CA LEU A 114 -26.49 -2.90 -3.62
C LEU A 114 -26.19 -1.64 -4.43
N TYR A 115 -26.09 -0.50 -3.77
CA TYR A 115 -25.45 0.69 -4.33
C TYR A 115 -23.93 0.55 -4.34
N VAL A 116 -23.26 1.39 -5.13
CA VAL A 116 -21.80 1.41 -5.22
C VAL A 116 -21.28 2.82 -4.95
N ILE A 117 -20.27 2.91 -4.09
CA ILE A 117 -19.37 4.07 -3.96
C ILE A 117 -18.12 3.74 -4.73
N LEU A 118 -17.77 4.55 -5.74
CA LEU A 118 -16.60 4.35 -6.57
C LEU A 118 -15.44 5.18 -6.04
N ARG A 119 -14.27 4.56 -5.92
CA ARG A 119 -13.03 5.21 -5.45
C ARG A 119 -11.95 5.09 -6.53
N PRO A 120 -11.98 5.95 -7.57
CA PRO A 120 -11.15 5.79 -8.77
C PRO A 120 -9.68 6.22 -8.59
N GLY A 121 -9.34 6.83 -7.50
CA GLY A 121 -8.02 7.41 -7.27
C GLY A 121 -7.83 8.78 -7.93
N PRO A 122 -6.69 9.01 -8.63
CA PRO A 122 -5.70 8.07 -9.21
C PRO A 122 -4.77 7.34 -8.23
N TYR A 123 -4.64 7.81 -7.00
CA TYR A 123 -3.98 7.13 -5.89
C TYR A 123 -5.03 6.52 -4.97
N VAL A 124 -4.82 5.26 -4.55
CA VAL A 124 -5.79 4.53 -3.72
C VAL A 124 -5.21 3.96 -2.42
N CYS A 125 -3.90 3.98 -2.21
CA CYS A 125 -3.22 3.35 -1.06
C CYS A 125 -3.42 1.83 -1.02
N ALA A 126 -4.37 1.36 -0.22
CA ALA A 126 -4.98 0.03 -0.19
C ALA A 126 -4.00 -1.14 0.03
N GLU A 127 -2.81 -0.92 0.60
CA GLU A 127 -1.75 -1.93 0.75
C GLU A 127 -1.48 -2.67 -0.57
N TRP A 128 -1.65 -1.94 -1.67
CA TRP A 128 -1.47 -2.37 -3.04
C TRP A 128 -0.21 -1.76 -3.65
N ASP A 129 0.46 -2.49 -4.54
CA ASP A 129 1.72 -2.04 -5.15
C ASP A 129 1.62 -0.61 -5.65
N PHE A 130 2.53 0.25 -5.19
CA PHE A 130 2.63 1.68 -5.52
C PHE A 130 1.34 2.50 -5.22
N GLY A 131 0.49 2.03 -4.29
CA GLY A 131 -0.79 2.69 -4.01
C GLY A 131 -1.73 2.76 -5.21
N GLY A 132 -1.62 1.80 -6.13
CA GLY A 132 -2.39 1.70 -7.36
C GLY A 132 -1.79 2.40 -8.57
N TYR A 133 -0.72 3.17 -8.42
CA TYR A 133 -0.04 3.80 -9.56
C TYR A 133 0.69 2.79 -10.45
N PRO A 134 0.67 2.97 -11.79
CA PRO A 134 1.50 2.17 -12.69
C PRO A 134 2.99 2.45 -12.48
N SER A 135 3.79 1.40 -12.44
CA SER A 135 5.25 1.49 -12.23
C SER A 135 5.99 2.24 -13.34
N TRP A 136 5.44 2.29 -14.56
CA TRP A 136 6.02 3.03 -15.67
C TRP A 136 6.07 4.55 -15.44
N LEU A 137 5.24 5.10 -14.52
CA LEU A 137 5.36 6.49 -14.08
C LEU A 137 6.74 6.78 -13.48
N LEU A 138 7.36 5.82 -12.79
CA LEU A 138 8.68 5.95 -12.17
C LEU A 138 9.83 6.07 -13.18
N LYS A 139 9.56 5.90 -14.47
CA LYS A 139 10.53 6.16 -15.56
C LYS A 139 10.81 7.66 -15.69
N GLU A 140 9.84 8.49 -15.38
CA GLU A 140 9.96 9.95 -15.33
C GLU A 140 10.61 10.39 -14.03
N LYS A 141 11.96 10.34 -13.96
CA LYS A 141 12.75 10.48 -12.70
C LYS A 141 12.56 11.81 -11.97
N ASP A 142 12.20 12.86 -12.70
CA ASP A 142 12.03 14.25 -12.21
C ASP A 142 10.56 14.69 -12.10
N MET A 143 9.61 13.77 -12.36
CA MET A 143 8.18 14.05 -12.23
C MET A 143 7.74 13.98 -10.76
N THR A 144 6.94 14.95 -10.34
CA THR A 144 6.36 14.95 -9.00
C THR A 144 4.95 14.37 -9.03
N TYR A 145 4.75 13.26 -8.32
CA TYR A 145 3.43 12.62 -8.18
C TYR A 145 2.54 13.40 -7.21
N ARG A 146 1.22 13.18 -7.31
CA ARG A 146 0.21 13.81 -6.45
C ARG A 146 0.38 15.33 -6.38
N SER A 147 0.67 15.95 -7.54
CA SER A 147 0.97 17.37 -7.68
C SER A 147 0.44 17.95 -9.00
N LYS A 148 0.64 19.24 -9.19
CA LYS A 148 0.35 19.93 -10.46
C LYS A 148 1.43 19.77 -11.54
N ASP A 149 2.35 18.82 -11.44
CA ASP A 149 3.25 18.50 -12.54
C ASP A 149 2.41 18.20 -13.80
N PRO A 150 2.58 18.95 -14.90
CA PRO A 150 1.70 18.83 -16.05
C PRO A 150 1.75 17.45 -16.72
N ARG A 151 2.88 16.74 -16.61
CA ARG A 151 3.02 15.37 -17.10
C ARG A 151 2.14 14.42 -16.28
N PHE A 152 2.25 14.54 -14.96
CA PHE A 152 1.46 13.73 -14.04
C PHE A 152 -0.04 13.97 -14.22
N LEU A 153 -0.48 15.23 -14.29
CA LEU A 153 -1.89 15.57 -14.55
C LEU A 153 -2.37 15.02 -15.90
N SER A 154 -1.55 15.07 -16.95
CA SER A 154 -1.90 14.52 -18.26
C SER A 154 -2.12 13.00 -18.21
N TYR A 155 -1.30 12.27 -17.45
CA TYR A 155 -1.49 10.82 -17.25
C TYR A 155 -2.77 10.53 -16.43
N CYS A 156 -3.03 11.31 -15.37
CA CYS A 156 -4.26 11.20 -14.58
C CYS A 156 -5.51 11.46 -15.44
N GLU A 157 -5.49 12.50 -16.26
CA GLU A 157 -6.59 12.85 -17.17
C GLU A 157 -6.91 11.71 -18.14
N ARG A 158 -5.87 11.12 -18.75
CA ARG A 158 -6.04 9.96 -19.66
C ARG A 158 -6.72 8.80 -18.93
N TYR A 159 -6.21 8.42 -17.75
CA TYR A 159 -6.76 7.34 -16.94
C TYR A 159 -8.21 7.60 -16.54
N ILE A 160 -8.50 8.77 -15.98
CA ILE A 160 -9.85 9.12 -15.53
C ILE A 160 -10.84 9.17 -16.70
N LYS A 161 -10.42 9.64 -17.89
CA LYS A 161 -11.24 9.60 -19.10
C LYS A 161 -11.57 8.18 -19.55
N GLU A 162 -10.60 7.25 -19.49
CA GLU A 162 -10.86 5.83 -19.82
C GLU A 162 -11.82 5.20 -18.82
N LEU A 163 -11.67 5.49 -17.52
CA LEU A 163 -12.65 5.05 -16.52
C LEU A 163 -14.04 5.64 -16.78
N GLY A 164 -14.12 6.91 -17.14
CA GLY A 164 -15.40 7.56 -17.46
C GLY A 164 -16.15 6.87 -18.60
N LYS A 165 -15.43 6.43 -19.65
CA LYS A 165 -16.04 5.67 -20.75
C LYS A 165 -16.68 4.36 -20.27
N GLN A 166 -16.05 3.67 -19.33
CA GLN A 166 -16.50 2.38 -18.81
C GLN A 166 -17.60 2.54 -17.75
N LEU A 167 -17.47 3.50 -16.84
CA LEU A 167 -18.20 3.51 -15.57
C LEU A 167 -19.21 4.65 -15.44
N SER A 168 -19.07 5.79 -16.14
CA SER A 168 -20.05 6.87 -16.04
C SER A 168 -21.47 6.47 -16.50
N PRO A 169 -21.65 5.54 -17.46
CA PRO A 169 -22.97 5.01 -17.78
C PRO A 169 -23.63 4.23 -16.63
N LEU A 170 -22.86 3.78 -15.64
CA LEU A 170 -23.33 3.01 -14.49
C LEU A 170 -23.65 3.89 -13.27
N THR A 171 -23.59 5.21 -13.40
CA THR A 171 -24.07 6.11 -12.34
C THR A 171 -25.59 6.02 -12.21
N ILE A 172 -26.09 6.23 -11.00
CA ILE A 172 -27.52 6.11 -10.71
C ILE A 172 -28.35 7.10 -11.55
N ASN A 173 -27.81 8.26 -11.84
CA ASN A 173 -28.47 9.26 -12.72
C ASN A 173 -28.58 8.78 -14.17
N ASN A 174 -27.82 7.77 -14.57
CA ASN A 174 -27.88 7.12 -15.89
C ASN A 174 -28.56 5.73 -15.84
N GLY A 175 -29.17 5.37 -14.68
CA GLY A 175 -29.90 4.09 -14.51
C GLY A 175 -29.06 2.96 -13.93
N GLY A 176 -27.81 3.22 -13.54
CA GLY A 176 -26.96 2.28 -12.81
C GLY A 176 -27.14 2.38 -11.29
N ASN A 177 -26.07 2.05 -10.55
CA ASN A 177 -26.09 2.01 -9.09
C ASN A 177 -24.88 2.72 -8.43
N ILE A 178 -24.01 3.38 -9.18
CA ILE A 178 -22.95 4.24 -8.60
C ILE A 178 -23.61 5.50 -8.05
N ILE A 179 -23.50 5.72 -6.74
CA ILE A 179 -24.15 6.83 -6.03
C ILE A 179 -23.21 7.98 -5.67
N MET A 180 -21.93 7.70 -5.48
CA MET A 180 -20.91 8.71 -5.18
C MET A 180 -19.55 8.30 -5.76
N VAL A 181 -18.68 9.30 -5.99
CA VAL A 181 -17.31 9.10 -6.48
C VAL A 181 -16.32 9.85 -5.61
N GLN A 182 -15.26 9.20 -5.17
CA GLN A 182 -14.18 9.81 -4.39
C GLN A 182 -13.24 10.63 -5.26
N VAL A 183 -12.76 11.74 -4.72
CA VAL A 183 -11.68 12.56 -5.29
C VAL A 183 -10.39 12.24 -4.55
N GLU A 184 -9.42 11.64 -5.23
CA GLU A 184 -8.12 11.23 -4.67
C GLU A 184 -8.28 10.23 -3.50
N ASN A 185 -7.31 10.09 -2.62
CA ASN A 185 -7.42 9.31 -1.39
C ASN A 185 -6.43 9.81 -0.34
N GLU A 186 -6.92 10.13 0.88
CA GLU A 186 -6.12 10.55 2.03
C GLU A 186 -5.07 11.62 1.68
N TYR A 187 -5.41 12.54 0.79
CA TYR A 187 -4.46 13.53 0.29
C TYR A 187 -3.92 14.42 1.41
N GLY A 188 -4.73 14.68 2.43
CA GLY A 188 -4.33 15.45 3.60
C GLY A 188 -3.21 14.84 4.43
N SER A 189 -2.96 13.53 4.29
CA SER A 189 -1.79 12.87 4.90
C SER A 189 -0.50 13.07 4.11
N TYR A 190 -0.62 13.49 2.85
CA TYR A 190 0.50 13.61 1.91
C TYR A 190 0.86 15.06 1.63
N ALA A 191 -0.13 15.92 1.32
CA ALA A 191 0.07 17.32 0.96
C ALA A 191 -1.18 18.18 1.20
N ALA A 192 -1.13 19.47 0.81
CA ALA A 192 -2.24 20.43 0.97
C ALA A 192 -2.49 21.26 -0.31
N ASP A 193 -2.10 20.77 -1.49
CA ASP A 193 -2.31 21.52 -2.76
C ASP A 193 -3.76 21.43 -3.22
N LYS A 194 -4.54 22.46 -2.88
CA LYS A 194 -5.95 22.58 -3.29
C LYS A 194 -6.13 22.65 -4.81
N GLY A 195 -5.14 23.18 -5.52
CA GLY A 195 -5.17 23.26 -6.99
C GLY A 195 -5.05 21.86 -7.63
N TYR A 196 -4.24 20.97 -7.06
CA TYR A 196 -4.17 19.58 -7.48
C TYR A 196 -5.50 18.86 -7.25
N LEU A 197 -6.05 18.94 -6.03
CA LEU A 197 -7.34 18.31 -5.71
C LEU A 197 -8.48 18.81 -6.61
N ALA A 198 -8.51 20.13 -6.88
CA ALA A 198 -9.50 20.71 -7.79
C ALA A 198 -9.33 20.15 -9.22
N ALA A 199 -8.11 19.98 -9.70
CA ALA A 199 -7.86 19.40 -11.02
C ALA A 199 -8.38 17.95 -11.11
N ILE A 200 -8.11 17.09 -10.12
CA ILE A 200 -8.63 15.72 -10.08
C ILE A 200 -10.17 15.71 -10.01
N ARG A 201 -10.76 16.54 -9.14
CA ARG A 201 -12.22 16.71 -9.06
C ARG A 201 -12.85 17.07 -10.42
N ASP A 202 -12.25 18.01 -11.11
CA ASP A 202 -12.77 18.50 -12.38
C ASP A 202 -12.62 17.45 -13.49
N MET A 203 -11.49 16.73 -13.54
CA MET A 203 -11.29 15.58 -14.44
C MET A 203 -12.37 14.50 -14.23
N ILE A 204 -12.73 14.18 -12.98
CA ILE A 204 -13.79 13.21 -12.67
C ILE A 204 -15.15 13.69 -13.23
N LYS A 205 -15.49 14.97 -13.04
CA LYS A 205 -16.73 15.56 -13.59
C LYS A 205 -16.72 15.55 -15.12
N GLU A 206 -15.62 15.95 -15.74
CA GLU A 206 -15.46 15.97 -17.20
C GLU A 206 -15.49 14.58 -17.82
N ALA A 207 -15.09 13.55 -17.08
CA ALA A 207 -15.22 12.15 -17.51
C ALA A 207 -16.66 11.61 -17.47
N GLY A 208 -17.65 12.43 -17.05
CA GLY A 208 -19.07 12.12 -17.10
C GLY A 208 -19.66 11.56 -15.81
N PHE A 209 -18.92 11.55 -14.69
CA PHE A 209 -19.49 11.16 -13.40
C PHE A 209 -20.38 12.28 -12.85
N ASN A 210 -21.68 12.10 -13.00
CA ASN A 210 -22.72 13.08 -12.68
C ASN A 210 -23.41 12.82 -11.32
N VAL A 211 -22.70 12.29 -10.36
CA VAL A 211 -23.13 12.00 -8.99
C VAL A 211 -22.30 12.81 -7.99
N PRO A 212 -22.76 12.94 -6.71
CA PRO A 212 -21.98 13.63 -5.69
C PRO A 212 -20.55 13.10 -5.55
N LEU A 213 -19.62 14.03 -5.27
CA LEU A 213 -18.22 13.71 -5.00
C LEU A 213 -17.94 13.81 -3.50
N PHE A 214 -16.91 13.10 -3.03
CA PHE A 214 -16.44 13.17 -1.65
C PHE A 214 -14.92 13.05 -1.55
N THR A 215 -14.35 13.50 -0.43
CA THR A 215 -12.96 13.23 -0.02
C THR A 215 -12.94 12.43 1.26
N CYS A 216 -11.89 11.65 1.50
CA CYS A 216 -11.74 10.82 2.68
C CYS A 216 -10.38 11.06 3.32
N ASP A 217 -10.36 11.57 4.56
CA ASP A 217 -9.14 11.97 5.26
C ASP A 217 -9.23 11.66 6.75
N GLY A 218 -8.10 11.47 7.42
CA GLY A 218 -8.05 11.40 8.89
C GLY A 218 -8.49 12.72 9.52
N GLY A 219 -9.03 12.69 10.75
CA GLY A 219 -9.67 13.83 11.39
C GLY A 219 -8.82 15.12 11.46
N GLY A 220 -7.51 15.01 11.65
CA GLY A 220 -6.57 16.14 11.61
C GLY A 220 -6.11 16.56 10.21
N GLN A 221 -6.50 15.83 9.17
CA GLN A 221 -6.03 15.97 7.79
C GLN A 221 -7.07 16.57 6.83
N VAL A 222 -8.33 16.65 7.27
CA VAL A 222 -9.47 17.13 6.44
C VAL A 222 -9.21 18.53 5.88
N GLU A 223 -8.61 19.43 6.64
CA GLU A 223 -8.28 20.77 6.15
C GLU A 223 -7.37 20.71 4.92
N ALA A 224 -6.37 19.86 4.93
CA ALA A 224 -5.44 19.68 3.81
C ALA A 224 -6.05 18.85 2.66
N GLY A 225 -6.80 17.78 2.97
CA GLY A 225 -7.31 16.81 1.99
C GLY A 225 -8.66 17.17 1.36
N HIS A 226 -9.46 18.04 1.98
CA HIS A 226 -10.77 18.42 1.44
C HIS A 226 -10.67 19.39 0.25
N THR A 227 -11.60 19.28 -0.71
CA THR A 227 -11.77 20.21 -1.84
C THR A 227 -13.21 20.67 -1.96
N GLU A 228 -13.41 21.93 -2.41
CA GLU A 228 -14.74 22.50 -2.63
C GLU A 228 -15.56 21.66 -3.62
N GLY A 229 -16.85 21.47 -3.35
CA GLY A 229 -17.76 20.70 -4.18
C GLY A 229 -17.66 19.18 -3.99
N ALA A 230 -16.95 18.73 -2.96
CA ALA A 230 -16.93 17.34 -2.50
C ALA A 230 -17.38 17.28 -1.03
N LEU A 231 -18.08 16.22 -0.64
CA LEU A 231 -18.43 15.96 0.76
C LEU A 231 -17.17 15.58 1.54
N PRO A 232 -16.81 16.23 2.66
CA PRO A 232 -15.76 15.75 3.52
C PRO A 232 -16.21 14.50 4.27
N THR A 233 -15.43 13.44 4.23
CA THR A 233 -15.64 12.21 5.00
C THR A 233 -14.40 11.85 5.79
N LEU A 234 -14.52 10.93 6.74
CA LEU A 234 -13.47 10.61 7.69
C LEU A 234 -12.98 9.18 7.56
N ASN A 235 -11.72 8.95 7.94
CA ASN A 235 -11.17 7.64 8.19
C ASN A 235 -10.62 7.54 9.63
N GLY A 236 -10.83 6.38 10.27
CA GLY A 236 -10.29 6.08 11.60
C GLY A 236 -10.78 6.96 12.75
N VAL A 237 -11.85 7.75 12.58
CA VAL A 237 -12.38 8.66 13.60
C VAL A 237 -13.63 8.07 14.25
N PHE A 238 -13.78 8.22 15.57
CA PHE A 238 -14.89 7.67 16.35
C PHE A 238 -15.51 8.69 17.29
N GLY A 239 -16.75 8.41 17.72
CA GLY A 239 -17.46 9.16 18.74
C GLY A 239 -17.73 10.60 18.33
N GLU A 240 -17.87 11.47 19.31
CA GLU A 240 -18.21 12.89 19.17
C GLU A 240 -17.24 13.68 18.28
N ASP A 241 -16.04 13.18 18.06
CA ASP A 241 -15.03 13.86 17.22
C ASP A 241 -15.43 13.86 15.75
N ILE A 242 -16.26 12.90 15.31
CA ILE A 242 -16.85 12.89 13.96
C ILE A 242 -17.60 14.21 13.71
N PHE A 243 -18.48 14.59 14.64
CA PHE A 243 -19.28 15.82 14.51
C PHE A 243 -18.39 17.07 14.60
N LYS A 244 -17.47 17.13 15.57
CA LYS A 244 -16.58 18.27 15.76
C LYS A 244 -15.70 18.56 14.54
N VAL A 245 -15.30 17.53 13.82
CA VAL A 245 -14.48 17.70 12.61
C VAL A 245 -15.35 18.12 11.44
N ILE A 246 -16.41 17.37 11.13
CA ILE A 246 -17.23 17.60 9.92
C ILE A 246 -17.99 18.91 9.99
N ASP A 247 -18.51 19.32 11.14
CA ASP A 247 -19.27 20.58 11.30
C ASP A 247 -18.48 21.84 10.94
N LYS A 248 -17.14 21.76 10.88
CA LYS A 248 -16.29 22.86 10.41
C LYS A 248 -16.43 23.11 8.90
N TYR A 249 -16.77 22.07 8.15
CA TYR A 249 -16.85 22.08 6.68
C TYR A 249 -18.29 21.95 6.18
N GLN A 250 -19.10 21.13 6.85
CA GLN A 250 -20.50 20.88 6.52
C GLN A 250 -21.33 20.72 7.78
N LYS A 251 -21.85 21.83 8.29
CA LYS A 251 -22.62 21.89 9.53
C LYS A 251 -23.88 21.03 9.46
N GLY A 252 -24.01 20.10 10.42
CA GLY A 252 -25.17 19.20 10.53
C GLY A 252 -25.12 17.98 9.61
N GLY A 253 -23.97 17.70 9.00
CA GLY A 253 -23.76 16.50 8.19
C GLY A 253 -24.34 16.56 6.76
N PRO A 254 -24.55 15.39 6.08
CA PRO A 254 -24.48 14.04 6.64
C PRO A 254 -23.08 13.66 7.09
N TYR A 255 -23.02 12.89 8.17
CA TYR A 255 -21.80 12.37 8.73
C TYR A 255 -21.49 11.02 8.13
N PHE A 256 -20.25 10.84 7.62
CA PHE A 256 -19.83 9.61 6.99
C PHE A 256 -18.38 9.27 7.38
N VAL A 257 -18.19 8.12 8.03
CA VAL A 257 -16.89 7.50 8.23
C VAL A 257 -16.67 6.54 7.07
N ALA A 258 -15.97 7.03 6.04
CA ALA A 258 -15.76 6.29 4.79
C ALA A 258 -14.70 5.20 4.90
N GLU A 259 -13.91 5.21 6.00
CA GLU A 259 -13.06 4.09 6.39
C GLU A 259 -13.15 3.86 7.90
N PHE A 260 -13.95 2.88 8.27
CA PHE A 260 -14.03 2.31 9.61
C PHE A 260 -13.17 1.04 9.65
N TYR A 261 -12.16 1.00 10.52
CA TYR A 261 -11.19 -0.09 10.60
C TYR A 261 -11.59 -1.14 11.66
N PRO A 262 -12.26 -2.24 11.28
CA PRO A 262 -12.60 -3.31 12.20
C PRO A 262 -11.43 -4.22 12.56
N ALA A 263 -10.33 -4.16 11.81
CA ALA A 263 -9.08 -4.87 12.01
C ALA A 263 -7.93 -4.19 11.25
N TRP A 264 -6.87 -4.94 10.89
CA TRP A 264 -5.68 -4.39 10.22
C TRP A 264 -5.01 -5.41 9.30
N PHE A 265 -4.16 -4.95 8.39
CA PHE A 265 -3.38 -5.79 7.47
C PHE A 265 -2.13 -6.39 8.12
N ASP A 266 -1.57 -7.39 7.47
CA ASP A 266 -0.36 -8.09 7.89
C ASP A 266 0.91 -7.57 7.20
N GLU A 267 2.06 -7.90 7.81
CA GLU A 267 3.39 -7.66 7.26
C GLU A 267 4.23 -8.95 7.38
N TRP A 268 5.07 -9.23 6.38
CA TRP A 268 5.99 -10.35 6.46
C TRP A 268 6.91 -10.29 7.70
N GLY A 269 7.00 -11.40 8.42
CA GLY A 269 7.81 -11.54 9.63
C GLY A 269 7.17 -10.98 10.91
N ARG A 270 5.86 -10.64 10.88
CA ARG A 270 5.07 -10.26 12.06
C ARG A 270 3.89 -11.21 12.26
N ARG A 271 3.32 -11.22 13.46
CA ARG A 271 2.10 -11.96 13.75
C ARG A 271 0.93 -11.47 12.90
N HIS A 272 0.02 -12.38 12.60
CA HIS A 272 -1.27 -12.06 11.98
C HIS A 272 -2.06 -11.09 12.85
N SER A 273 -2.58 -10.04 12.21
CA SER A 273 -3.44 -9.06 12.87
C SER A 273 -4.78 -9.72 13.24
N SER A 274 -5.08 -9.80 14.51
CA SER A 274 -6.34 -10.37 15.00
C SER A 274 -6.97 -9.40 15.99
N VAL A 275 -8.18 -8.93 15.70
CA VAL A 275 -8.94 -7.99 16.52
C VAL A 275 -10.25 -8.66 16.92
N ALA A 276 -10.47 -8.78 18.23
CA ALA A 276 -11.73 -9.27 18.79
C ALA A 276 -12.91 -8.38 18.35
N TYR A 277 -14.07 -8.97 18.12
CA TYR A 277 -15.19 -8.28 17.47
C TYR A 277 -15.97 -7.32 18.38
N GLU A 278 -15.85 -7.42 19.69
CA GLU A 278 -16.69 -6.70 20.67
C GLU A 278 -16.55 -5.20 20.50
N ARG A 279 -15.32 -4.68 20.57
CA ARG A 279 -15.07 -3.24 20.44
C ARG A 279 -15.46 -2.68 19.06
N PRO A 280 -15.09 -3.29 17.92
CA PRO A 280 -15.59 -2.84 16.63
C PRO A 280 -17.11 -2.90 16.49
N ALA A 281 -17.79 -3.88 17.10
CA ALA A 281 -19.25 -3.96 17.10
C ALA A 281 -19.89 -2.83 17.91
N GLU A 282 -19.34 -2.49 19.09
CA GLU A 282 -19.77 -1.33 19.88
C GLU A 282 -19.58 -0.01 19.14
N GLN A 283 -18.46 0.14 18.41
CA GLN A 283 -18.20 1.32 17.58
C GLN A 283 -19.19 1.44 16.43
N LEU A 284 -19.51 0.34 15.78
CA LEU A 284 -20.53 0.29 14.72
C LEU A 284 -21.92 0.64 15.27
N ASP A 285 -22.29 0.07 16.40
CA ASP A 285 -23.57 0.33 17.08
C ASP A 285 -23.71 1.82 17.43
N TRP A 286 -22.64 2.40 17.99
CA TRP A 286 -22.61 3.82 18.31
C TRP A 286 -22.81 4.69 17.05
N MET A 287 -22.06 4.43 15.97
CA MET A 287 -22.16 5.20 14.72
C MET A 287 -23.58 5.12 14.12
N LEU A 288 -24.13 3.92 14.02
CA LEU A 288 -25.46 3.73 13.45
C LEU A 288 -26.57 4.38 14.30
N SER A 289 -26.48 4.31 15.63
CA SER A 289 -27.45 4.94 16.56
C SER A 289 -27.43 6.47 16.50
N HIS A 290 -26.32 7.07 16.07
CA HIS A 290 -26.16 8.53 15.95
C HIS A 290 -26.36 9.04 14.50
N GLY A 291 -26.87 8.20 13.59
CA GLY A 291 -27.12 8.56 12.21
C GLY A 291 -25.85 8.74 11.35
N VAL A 292 -24.72 8.24 11.83
CA VAL A 292 -23.44 8.28 11.08
C VAL A 292 -23.42 7.15 10.06
N SER A 293 -23.27 7.46 8.78
CA SER A 293 -23.01 6.48 7.73
C SER A 293 -21.60 5.92 7.86
N VAL A 294 -21.41 4.66 7.46
CA VAL A 294 -20.15 3.94 7.67
C VAL A 294 -19.76 3.10 6.47
N SER A 295 -18.47 3.05 6.14
CA SER A 295 -17.89 2.06 5.24
C SER A 295 -16.80 1.28 5.96
N MET A 296 -16.96 -0.04 6.03
CA MET A 296 -16.02 -0.93 6.72
C MET A 296 -14.81 -1.17 5.83
N TYR A 297 -13.65 -0.72 6.24
CA TYR A 297 -12.38 -1.00 5.60
C TYR A 297 -11.57 -1.98 6.46
N MET A 298 -11.53 -3.27 6.17
CA MET A 298 -12.22 -3.97 5.07
C MET A 298 -13.51 -4.63 5.58
N PHE A 299 -14.51 -4.75 4.69
CA PHE A 299 -15.59 -5.73 4.85
C PHE A 299 -15.14 -7.12 4.41
N HIS A 300 -14.48 -7.21 3.25
CA HIS A 300 -13.88 -8.43 2.72
C HIS A 300 -12.38 -8.22 2.53
N GLY A 301 -11.59 -9.11 3.09
CA GLY A 301 -10.16 -9.12 2.91
C GLY A 301 -9.76 -9.44 1.46
N GLY A 302 -9.45 -10.70 1.18
CA GLY A 302 -9.06 -11.21 -0.14
C GLY A 302 -7.58 -11.52 -0.26
N THR A 303 -7.08 -11.66 -1.49
CA THR A 303 -5.74 -12.14 -1.80
C THR A 303 -5.01 -11.18 -2.73
N ASN A 304 -3.78 -10.83 -2.39
CA ASN A 304 -2.86 -10.14 -3.30
C ASN A 304 -2.27 -11.14 -4.31
N PHE A 305 -3.09 -11.56 -5.27
CA PHE A 305 -2.65 -12.49 -6.31
C PHE A 305 -1.47 -11.91 -7.11
N GLU A 306 -0.69 -12.79 -7.74
CA GLU A 306 0.50 -12.41 -8.48
C GLU A 306 1.52 -11.68 -7.58
N TYR A 307 1.77 -10.40 -7.85
CA TYR A 307 2.75 -9.55 -7.18
C TYR A 307 2.13 -8.22 -6.74
N THR A 308 0.81 -8.20 -6.49
CA THR A 308 0.04 -6.97 -6.31
C THR A 308 0.10 -6.35 -4.92
N ASN A 309 0.69 -7.05 -3.93
CA ASN A 309 0.90 -6.49 -2.60
C ASN A 309 1.81 -5.26 -2.63
N GLY A 310 1.50 -4.29 -1.79
CA GLY A 310 2.33 -3.12 -1.53
C GLY A 310 3.32 -3.33 -0.37
N ALA A 311 3.83 -2.22 0.14
CA ALA A 311 4.67 -2.15 1.32
C ALA A 311 4.43 -0.83 2.07
N ASN A 312 4.66 -0.84 3.38
CA ASN A 312 4.70 0.36 4.21
C ASN A 312 6.14 0.68 4.64
N THR A 313 6.38 1.90 5.15
CA THR A 313 7.70 2.36 5.61
C THR A 313 7.68 3.01 7.00
N GLY A 314 6.55 3.00 7.69
CA GLY A 314 6.47 3.43 9.09
C GLY A 314 7.31 2.52 10.01
N GLY A 315 8.55 2.94 10.33
CA GLY A 315 9.51 2.11 11.07
C GLY A 315 10.34 1.15 10.19
N GLY A 316 10.59 1.53 8.95
CA GLY A 316 11.35 0.79 7.93
C GLY A 316 10.49 0.11 6.89
N TYR A 317 11.14 -0.51 5.90
CA TYR A 317 10.44 -1.15 4.79
C TYR A 317 9.72 -2.43 5.25
N GLN A 318 8.43 -2.51 4.99
CA GLN A 318 7.51 -3.54 5.49
C GLN A 318 6.57 -4.01 4.37
N PRO A 319 6.96 -5.05 3.60
CA PRO A 319 6.10 -5.59 2.55
C PRO A 319 4.94 -6.41 3.15
N GLN A 320 3.75 -6.28 2.56
CA GLN A 320 2.58 -7.07 2.92
C GLN A 320 2.69 -8.48 2.34
N PRO A 321 2.07 -9.50 3.00
CA PRO A 321 1.98 -10.85 2.47
C PRO A 321 0.96 -10.97 1.34
N THR A 322 0.91 -12.17 0.74
CA THR A 322 -0.08 -12.49 -0.29
C THR A 322 -1.48 -12.53 0.27
N SER A 323 -1.68 -13.08 1.46
CA SER A 323 -2.98 -12.99 2.12
C SER A 323 -3.28 -11.54 2.51
N TYR A 324 -4.43 -11.07 2.12
CA TYR A 324 -5.02 -9.83 2.59
C TYR A 324 -6.27 -10.13 3.41
N ASP A 325 -6.21 -11.17 4.24
CA ASP A 325 -7.32 -11.58 5.12
C ASP A 325 -7.83 -10.41 5.97
N TYR A 326 -6.92 -9.56 6.44
CA TYR A 326 -7.21 -8.34 7.19
C TYR A 326 -7.90 -8.62 8.53
N ASN A 327 -8.22 -9.87 8.84
CA ASN A 327 -9.17 -10.23 9.88
C ASN A 327 -10.51 -9.47 9.73
N ALA A 328 -10.91 -9.27 8.48
CA ALA A 328 -12.16 -8.58 8.11
C ALA A 328 -13.39 -9.40 8.55
N PRO A 329 -14.60 -8.81 8.59
CA PRO A 329 -15.83 -9.59 8.82
C PRO A 329 -15.96 -10.78 7.87
N LEU A 330 -15.60 -10.60 6.60
CA LEU A 330 -15.51 -11.64 5.58
C LEU A 330 -14.03 -11.88 5.24
N GLY A 331 -13.50 -13.06 5.60
CA GLY A 331 -12.09 -13.39 5.46
C GLY A 331 -11.64 -13.62 4.02
N GLU A 332 -10.37 -14.01 3.84
CA GLU A 332 -9.68 -14.11 2.54
C GLU A 332 -10.46 -14.92 1.50
N TRP A 333 -10.97 -16.09 1.86
CA TRP A 333 -11.71 -16.99 0.94
C TRP A 333 -13.24 -16.85 1.02
N GLY A 334 -13.73 -15.79 1.71
CA GLY A 334 -15.15 -15.48 1.86
C GLY A 334 -15.83 -16.18 3.02
N ASN A 335 -15.09 -16.75 3.96
CA ASN A 335 -15.61 -17.28 5.22
C ASN A 335 -16.13 -16.16 6.11
N CYS A 336 -17.23 -16.41 6.82
CA CYS A 336 -17.78 -15.48 7.80
C CYS A 336 -17.09 -15.66 9.15
N TYR A 337 -16.30 -14.68 9.58
CA TYR A 337 -15.75 -14.66 10.93
C TYR A 337 -16.83 -14.30 11.98
N PRO A 338 -16.62 -14.55 13.29
CA PRO A 338 -17.55 -14.13 14.34
C PRO A 338 -17.93 -12.65 14.25
N LYS A 339 -17.02 -11.80 13.79
CA LYS A 339 -17.21 -10.38 13.55
C LYS A 339 -18.31 -10.10 12.52
N TYR A 340 -18.45 -10.90 11.47
CA TYR A 340 -19.52 -10.80 10.49
C TYR A 340 -20.90 -10.95 11.15
N HIS A 341 -21.07 -11.96 12.00
CA HIS A 341 -22.33 -12.22 12.67
C HIS A 341 -22.66 -11.13 13.70
N ALA A 342 -21.68 -10.69 14.47
CA ALA A 342 -21.85 -9.59 15.42
C ALA A 342 -22.28 -8.29 14.72
N PHE A 343 -21.66 -7.97 13.59
CA PHE A 343 -22.03 -6.77 12.82
C PHE A 343 -23.42 -6.90 12.19
N ARG A 344 -23.78 -8.08 11.70
CA ARG A 344 -25.13 -8.36 11.21
C ARG A 344 -26.20 -8.12 12.30
N GLU A 345 -25.97 -8.56 13.54
CA GLU A 345 -26.84 -8.32 14.68
C GLU A 345 -26.96 -6.83 15.01
N VAL A 346 -25.86 -6.10 14.99
CA VAL A 346 -25.84 -4.64 15.18
C VAL A 346 -26.65 -3.95 14.09
N ILE A 347 -26.36 -4.22 12.81
CA ILE A 347 -27.02 -3.58 11.67
C ILE A 347 -28.54 -3.83 11.69
N GLN A 348 -28.98 -5.03 12.03
CA GLN A 348 -30.40 -5.40 12.09
C GLN A 348 -31.23 -4.46 13.00
N LYS A 349 -30.64 -3.89 14.06
CA LYS A 349 -31.33 -2.96 14.98
C LYS A 349 -31.73 -1.64 14.32
N TYR A 350 -31.00 -1.23 13.27
CA TYR A 350 -31.15 0.09 12.62
C TYR A 350 -31.85 0.01 11.26
N LEU A 351 -32.20 -1.18 10.81
CA LEU A 351 -32.99 -1.35 9.59
C LEU A 351 -34.46 -0.98 9.82
N PRO A 352 -35.20 -0.57 8.77
CA PRO A 352 -36.63 -0.30 8.89
C PRO A 352 -37.38 -1.46 9.54
N ALA A 353 -38.34 -1.14 10.40
CA ALA A 353 -39.14 -2.15 11.11
C ALA A 353 -39.78 -3.16 10.14
N GLY A 354 -39.59 -4.46 10.45
CA GLY A 354 -40.07 -5.54 9.61
C GLY A 354 -39.12 -5.96 8.47
N THR A 355 -37.94 -5.33 8.33
CA THR A 355 -36.93 -5.78 7.40
C THR A 355 -36.37 -7.15 7.80
N VAL A 356 -36.48 -8.11 6.90
CA VAL A 356 -35.89 -9.45 7.05
C VAL A 356 -34.63 -9.50 6.19
N LEU A 357 -33.47 -9.66 6.83
CA LEU A 357 -32.22 -9.85 6.09
C LEU A 357 -32.21 -11.21 5.40
N PRO A 358 -31.64 -11.32 4.19
CA PRO A 358 -31.43 -12.60 3.54
C PRO A 358 -30.65 -13.57 4.42
N GLU A 359 -30.85 -14.87 4.20
CA GLU A 359 -30.01 -15.88 4.83
C GLU A 359 -28.55 -15.72 4.38
N VAL A 360 -27.63 -15.97 5.32
CA VAL A 360 -26.19 -15.97 5.00
C VAL A 360 -25.91 -17.16 4.11
N PRO A 361 -25.31 -16.97 2.93
CA PRO A 361 -24.94 -18.10 2.06
C PRO A 361 -24.07 -19.09 2.81
N ALA A 362 -24.27 -20.40 2.57
CA ALA A 362 -23.41 -21.43 3.10
C ALA A 362 -21.95 -21.20 2.67
N ASP A 363 -21.00 -21.63 3.50
CA ASP A 363 -19.58 -21.53 3.14
C ASP A 363 -19.28 -22.36 1.89
N ASN A 364 -18.32 -21.86 1.11
CA ASN A 364 -17.86 -22.60 -0.06
C ASN A 364 -17.25 -23.94 0.37
N PRO A 365 -17.47 -25.03 -0.39
CA PRO A 365 -16.85 -26.29 -0.08
C PRO A 365 -15.32 -26.16 -0.12
N THR A 366 -14.64 -26.83 0.78
CA THR A 366 -13.18 -26.95 0.78
C THR A 366 -12.74 -28.31 0.29
N THR A 367 -11.51 -28.40 -0.21
CA THR A 367 -10.88 -29.66 -0.65
C THR A 367 -9.44 -29.75 -0.15
N THR A 368 -8.89 -30.95 -0.23
CA THR A 368 -7.49 -31.23 0.10
C THR A 368 -6.85 -32.03 -0.99
N PHE A 369 -5.52 -32.03 -1.07
CA PHE A 369 -4.76 -32.99 -1.83
C PHE A 369 -3.60 -33.53 -0.99
N ALA A 370 -3.23 -34.81 -1.23
CA ALA A 370 -2.18 -35.48 -0.53
C ALA A 370 -0.81 -34.84 -0.79
N THR A 371 0.15 -35.07 0.10
CA THR A 371 1.54 -34.63 -0.10
C THR A 371 2.08 -35.09 -1.43
N VAL A 372 2.59 -34.16 -2.22
CA VAL A 372 3.25 -34.41 -3.50
C VAL A 372 4.69 -33.91 -3.46
N GLU A 373 5.57 -34.62 -4.15
CA GLU A 373 6.95 -34.22 -4.36
C GLU A 373 7.14 -33.68 -5.77
N LEU A 374 7.70 -32.46 -5.89
CA LEU A 374 8.00 -31.86 -7.18
C LEU A 374 9.36 -32.38 -7.66
N LYS A 375 9.35 -33.28 -8.65
CA LYS A 375 10.53 -34.03 -9.08
C LYS A 375 11.23 -33.45 -10.30
N GLU A 376 10.55 -32.58 -11.04
CA GLU A 376 11.07 -31.92 -12.22
C GLU A 376 11.49 -30.50 -11.89
N SER A 377 12.59 -30.03 -12.48
CA SER A 377 13.09 -28.67 -12.28
C SER A 377 13.47 -28.02 -13.61
N ALA A 378 13.40 -26.70 -13.63
CA ALA A 378 13.97 -25.85 -14.68
C ALA A 378 14.91 -24.82 -14.06
N PRO A 379 16.09 -24.57 -14.64
CA PRO A 379 17.02 -23.57 -14.11
C PRO A 379 16.45 -22.17 -14.28
N LEU A 380 16.86 -21.24 -13.41
CA LEU A 380 16.45 -19.82 -13.50
C LEU A 380 16.58 -19.25 -14.93
N ARG A 381 17.65 -19.64 -15.65
CA ARG A 381 17.92 -19.19 -17.01
C ARG A 381 16.84 -19.61 -18.05
N SER A 382 16.03 -20.61 -17.77
CA SER A 382 14.86 -20.98 -18.60
C SER A 382 13.82 -19.86 -18.70
N ALA A 383 13.80 -18.94 -17.73
CA ALA A 383 12.92 -17.77 -17.72
C ALA A 383 13.55 -16.55 -18.45
N PHE A 384 14.74 -16.66 -19.00
CA PHE A 384 15.43 -15.54 -19.67
C PHE A 384 14.92 -15.37 -21.09
N HIS A 385 14.20 -14.28 -21.36
CA HIS A 385 13.69 -13.97 -22.70
C HIS A 385 14.41 -12.79 -23.35
N GLN A 386 14.76 -11.77 -22.57
CA GLN A 386 15.41 -10.57 -23.06
C GLN A 386 16.49 -10.13 -22.08
N THR A 387 17.75 -10.10 -22.53
CA THR A 387 18.87 -9.62 -21.73
C THR A 387 19.41 -8.34 -22.33
N THR A 388 19.56 -7.30 -21.52
CA THR A 388 20.11 -6.01 -21.87
C THR A 388 21.56 -5.93 -21.41
N GLN A 389 22.47 -5.51 -22.31
CA GLN A 389 23.84 -5.18 -21.97
C GLN A 389 23.94 -3.72 -21.57
N SER A 390 24.55 -3.42 -20.44
CA SER A 390 24.70 -2.04 -19.95
C SER A 390 26.03 -1.89 -19.19
N GLU A 391 26.65 -0.72 -19.33
CA GLU A 391 27.83 -0.37 -18.51
C GLU A 391 27.47 -0.28 -17.02
N ASN A 392 26.30 0.25 -16.71
CA ASN A 392 25.79 0.41 -15.34
C ASN A 392 24.58 -0.50 -15.07
N VAL A 393 24.26 -0.73 -13.82
CA VAL A 393 23.00 -1.36 -13.43
C VAL A 393 21.80 -0.51 -13.87
N LEU A 394 20.72 -1.18 -14.24
CA LEU A 394 19.43 -0.56 -14.59
C LEU A 394 18.36 -1.08 -13.65
N SER A 395 17.39 -0.25 -13.31
CA SER A 395 16.23 -0.67 -12.52
C SER A 395 15.19 -1.41 -13.37
N MET A 396 14.18 -1.99 -12.71
CA MET A 396 13.05 -2.63 -13.40
C MET A 396 12.30 -1.62 -14.29
N GLU A 397 12.12 -0.39 -13.82
CA GLU A 397 11.40 0.66 -14.54
C GLU A 397 12.20 1.16 -15.77
N ASP A 398 13.54 1.22 -15.71
CA ASP A 398 14.36 1.52 -16.88
C ASP A 398 14.14 0.48 -17.99
N LEU A 399 13.83 -0.77 -17.62
CA LEU A 399 13.54 -1.86 -18.55
C LEU A 399 12.06 -2.05 -18.88
N GLY A 400 11.18 -1.19 -18.33
CA GLY A 400 9.73 -1.24 -18.58
C GLY A 400 9.02 -2.42 -17.92
N VAL A 401 9.53 -2.93 -16.78
CA VAL A 401 8.99 -4.07 -16.05
C VAL A 401 8.38 -3.62 -14.73
N ASP A 402 7.18 -4.12 -14.44
CA ASP A 402 6.40 -3.76 -13.27
C ASP A 402 6.68 -4.66 -12.04
N PHE A 403 6.65 -5.98 -12.19
CA PHE A 403 6.66 -6.95 -11.10
C PHE A 403 7.76 -8.01 -11.24
N GLY A 404 7.86 -8.87 -10.21
CA GLY A 404 8.66 -10.07 -10.21
C GLY A 404 10.10 -9.83 -9.79
N TYR A 405 11.03 -10.30 -10.60
CA TYR A 405 12.45 -10.37 -10.28
C TYR A 405 13.30 -9.72 -11.37
N ILE A 406 14.55 -9.42 -11.05
CA ILE A 406 15.54 -8.95 -12.01
C ILE A 406 16.88 -9.59 -11.72
N HIS A 407 17.50 -10.16 -12.74
CA HIS A 407 18.80 -10.82 -12.66
C HIS A 407 19.89 -9.92 -13.24
N TYR A 408 20.97 -9.74 -12.49
CA TYR A 408 22.17 -9.01 -12.87
C TYR A 408 23.35 -9.96 -12.91
N GLN A 409 24.17 -9.85 -13.94
CA GLN A 409 25.41 -10.63 -14.08
C GLN A 409 26.56 -9.74 -14.53
N THR A 410 27.73 -9.90 -13.88
CA THR A 410 29.00 -9.29 -14.31
C THR A 410 30.18 -10.18 -13.93
N THR A 411 31.40 -9.78 -14.28
CA THR A 411 32.61 -10.52 -14.03
C THR A 411 33.49 -9.84 -13.00
N LEU A 412 33.89 -10.58 -11.96
CA LEU A 412 34.87 -10.14 -10.96
C LEU A 412 36.26 -10.41 -11.45
N GLN A 413 37.12 -9.38 -11.42
CA GLN A 413 38.54 -9.46 -11.84
C GLN A 413 39.52 -9.53 -10.65
N LYS A 414 39.05 -9.31 -9.42
CA LYS A 414 39.86 -9.28 -8.22
C LYS A 414 39.49 -10.42 -7.27
N ALA A 415 40.43 -11.32 -7.01
CA ALA A 415 40.29 -12.41 -6.06
C ALA A 415 40.54 -11.96 -4.61
N GLY A 416 40.27 -12.87 -3.68
CA GLY A 416 40.49 -12.69 -2.25
C GLY A 416 39.23 -12.25 -1.51
N LYS A 417 39.42 -11.85 -0.25
CA LYS A 417 38.34 -11.39 0.62
C LYS A 417 38.00 -9.92 0.31
N GLN A 418 36.80 -9.66 -0.21
CA GLN A 418 36.35 -8.34 -0.57
C GLN A 418 34.93 -8.10 -0.02
N LYS A 419 34.58 -6.84 0.21
CA LYS A 419 33.19 -6.43 0.53
C LYS A 419 32.45 -6.16 -0.77
N LEU A 420 31.37 -6.89 -1.02
CA LEU A 420 30.38 -6.55 -2.04
C LEU A 420 29.41 -5.55 -1.41
N VAL A 421 29.21 -4.38 -2.03
CA VAL A 421 28.26 -3.37 -1.59
C VAL A 421 27.28 -3.11 -2.72
N ILE A 422 25.99 -3.32 -2.48
CA ILE A 422 24.90 -2.96 -3.39
C ILE A 422 24.28 -1.68 -2.82
N GLN A 423 24.69 -0.54 -3.35
CA GLN A 423 24.17 0.75 -2.90
C GLN A 423 22.74 0.89 -3.29
N ASP A 424 21.77 0.93 -2.51
CA ASP A 424 20.34 1.02 -2.82
C ASP A 424 19.77 -0.27 -3.46
N LEU A 425 19.78 -1.34 -2.68
CA LEU A 425 19.09 -2.59 -2.99
C LEU A 425 17.57 -2.48 -2.77
N ARG A 426 16.78 -2.87 -3.77
CA ARG A 426 15.32 -2.80 -3.77
C ARG A 426 14.67 -4.09 -4.32
N ASP A 427 14.38 -5.16 -3.52
CA ASP A 427 14.34 -5.16 -2.04
C ASP A 427 15.12 -6.34 -1.46
N TYR A 428 14.99 -7.56 -2.01
CA TYR A 428 15.63 -8.78 -1.51
C TYR A 428 16.54 -9.36 -2.56
N ALA A 429 17.81 -9.63 -2.21
CA ALA A 429 18.78 -10.15 -3.16
C ALA A 429 19.32 -11.53 -2.73
N VAL A 430 19.44 -12.43 -3.70
CA VAL A 430 20.27 -13.64 -3.63
C VAL A 430 21.51 -13.44 -4.48
N ILE A 431 22.68 -13.73 -3.92
CA ILE A 431 23.99 -13.52 -4.52
C ILE A 431 24.63 -14.86 -4.83
N LEU A 432 25.07 -15.03 -6.09
CA LEU A 432 25.77 -16.22 -6.52
C LEU A 432 27.17 -15.86 -7.06
N ILE A 433 28.14 -16.73 -6.80
CA ILE A 433 29.48 -16.69 -7.39
C ILE A 433 29.70 -18.01 -8.15
N ASP A 434 30.02 -17.91 -9.44
CA ASP A 434 30.20 -19.05 -10.35
C ASP A 434 29.01 -20.04 -10.26
N GLY A 435 27.78 -19.51 -10.24
CA GLY A 435 26.53 -20.28 -10.16
C GLY A 435 26.22 -20.89 -8.78
N LYS A 436 27.01 -20.60 -7.74
CA LYS A 436 26.79 -21.09 -6.38
C LYS A 436 26.27 -19.97 -5.49
N GLN A 437 25.15 -20.17 -4.81
CA GLN A 437 24.61 -19.22 -3.85
C GLN A 437 25.56 -19.06 -2.65
N VAL A 438 25.91 -17.83 -2.34
CA VAL A 438 26.86 -17.46 -1.29
C VAL A 438 26.31 -16.56 -0.21
N ALA A 439 25.25 -15.78 -0.49
CA ALA A 439 24.61 -14.89 0.46
C ALA A 439 23.19 -14.49 0.03
N SER A 440 22.43 -13.90 0.95
CA SER A 440 21.24 -13.08 0.67
C SER A 440 21.32 -11.76 1.44
N LEU A 441 20.68 -10.72 0.92
CA LEU A 441 20.57 -9.40 1.54
C LEU A 441 19.12 -8.97 1.56
N ASP A 442 18.69 -8.35 2.66
CA ASP A 442 17.29 -7.98 2.91
C ASP A 442 17.17 -6.49 3.28
N ARG A 443 16.44 -5.75 2.45
CA ARG A 443 16.16 -4.33 2.67
C ARG A 443 15.43 -4.05 3.98
N ARG A 444 14.59 -4.98 4.47
CA ARG A 444 13.89 -4.80 5.75
C ARG A 444 14.85 -4.51 6.91
N TYR A 445 16.08 -4.96 6.79
CA TYR A 445 17.17 -4.83 7.79
C TYR A 445 18.32 -3.94 7.33
N ASN A 446 18.14 -3.09 6.31
CA ASN A 446 19.22 -2.26 5.75
C ASN A 446 20.45 -3.06 5.26
N GLN A 447 20.27 -4.32 4.92
CA GLN A 447 21.38 -5.14 4.43
C GLN A 447 21.66 -4.78 2.98
N ASN A 448 22.76 -4.09 2.77
CA ASN A 448 23.22 -3.66 1.44
C ASN A 448 24.63 -4.17 1.12
N SER A 449 25.25 -4.95 1.99
CA SER A 449 26.62 -5.41 1.79
C SER A 449 26.91 -6.74 2.47
N VAL A 450 27.87 -7.48 1.89
CA VAL A 450 28.36 -8.75 2.44
C VAL A 450 29.85 -8.91 2.11
N THR A 451 30.62 -9.53 3.02
CA THR A 451 32.01 -9.87 2.77
C THR A 451 32.13 -11.28 2.19
N LEU A 452 32.64 -11.39 0.98
CA LEU A 452 32.79 -12.64 0.25
C LEU A 452 34.28 -12.95 -0.01
N ASN A 453 34.61 -14.24 -0.19
CA ASN A 453 35.94 -14.67 -0.56
C ASN A 453 35.91 -15.37 -1.92
N VAL A 454 36.50 -14.74 -2.94
CA VAL A 454 36.59 -15.27 -4.31
C VAL A 454 38.00 -15.89 -4.47
N SER A 455 38.03 -17.20 -4.65
CA SER A 455 39.30 -17.95 -4.67
C SER A 455 40.07 -17.79 -5.97
N LYS A 456 39.39 -17.52 -7.08
CA LYS A 456 40.01 -17.39 -8.42
C LYS A 456 39.27 -16.34 -9.23
N THR A 457 39.95 -15.78 -10.23
CA THR A 457 39.37 -14.83 -11.22
C THR A 457 39.81 -15.23 -12.65
N PRO A 458 39.02 -14.89 -13.68
CA PRO A 458 37.72 -14.22 -13.60
C PRO A 458 36.69 -15.11 -12.93
N ALA A 459 35.78 -14.52 -12.13
CA ALA A 459 34.65 -15.21 -11.54
C ALA A 459 33.35 -14.51 -11.95
N THR A 460 32.29 -15.27 -12.11
CA THR A 460 30.95 -14.70 -12.44
C THR A 460 30.23 -14.31 -11.16
N LEU A 461 29.85 -13.04 -11.04
CA LEU A 461 28.92 -12.55 -10.02
C LEU A 461 27.51 -12.50 -10.62
N GLU A 462 26.57 -13.15 -9.96
CA GLU A 462 25.14 -13.06 -10.28
C GLU A 462 24.38 -12.53 -9.07
N ILE A 463 23.43 -11.62 -9.29
CA ILE A 463 22.58 -11.05 -8.24
C ILE A 463 21.14 -11.15 -8.75
N LEU A 464 20.32 -11.96 -8.08
CA LEU A 464 18.89 -12.05 -8.33
C LEU A 464 18.17 -11.18 -7.31
N VAL A 465 17.45 -10.15 -7.75
CA VAL A 465 16.72 -9.23 -6.88
C VAL A 465 15.23 -9.42 -7.07
N GLU A 466 14.50 -9.53 -5.97
CA GLU A 466 13.05 -9.53 -5.93
C GLU A 466 12.51 -8.13 -5.59
N ASN A 467 11.49 -7.69 -6.32
CA ASN A 467 10.60 -6.61 -5.93
C ASN A 467 9.55 -7.19 -4.98
N THR A 468 9.67 -6.96 -3.68
CA THR A 468 8.74 -7.49 -2.67
C THR A 468 7.49 -6.64 -2.46
N GLY A 469 7.29 -5.58 -3.23
CA GLY A 469 6.17 -4.65 -3.23
C GLY A 469 6.63 -3.20 -3.17
N ARG A 470 6.00 -2.31 -3.96
CA ARG A 470 6.28 -0.87 -3.87
C ARG A 470 5.52 -0.26 -2.71
N VAL A 471 6.13 0.76 -2.12
CA VAL A 471 5.50 1.51 -1.02
C VAL A 471 4.20 2.11 -1.51
N ASN A 472 3.12 1.89 -0.72
CA ASN A 472 1.77 2.35 -1.04
C ASN A 472 1.34 3.59 -0.24
N TYR A 473 2.03 3.95 0.84
CA TYR A 473 1.66 5.05 1.71
C TYR A 473 2.87 5.85 2.21
N GLY A 474 2.68 7.15 2.38
CA GLY A 474 3.70 8.05 2.92
C GLY A 474 4.63 8.66 1.87
N PRO A 475 5.65 9.42 2.31
CA PRO A 475 6.54 10.17 1.42
C PRO A 475 7.41 9.29 0.53
N ASP A 476 7.72 8.08 0.99
CA ASP A 476 8.57 7.15 0.25
C ASP A 476 7.93 6.61 -1.04
N ILE A 477 6.65 6.92 -1.27
CA ILE A 477 5.98 6.64 -2.55
C ILE A 477 6.69 7.30 -3.74
N LEU A 478 7.45 8.37 -3.50
CA LEU A 478 8.24 9.06 -4.54
C LEU A 478 9.46 8.26 -5.01
N PHE A 479 9.90 7.26 -4.23
CA PHE A 479 11.20 6.59 -4.40
C PHE A 479 11.04 5.09 -4.55
N ASN A 480 10.13 4.67 -5.42
CA ASN A 480 9.64 3.29 -5.52
C ASN A 480 10.26 2.47 -6.66
N ARG A 481 11.38 2.90 -7.23
CA ARG A 481 12.09 2.13 -8.26
C ARG A 481 12.64 0.84 -7.68
N LYS A 482 12.67 -0.23 -8.47
CA LYS A 482 13.00 -1.59 -8.02
C LYS A 482 14.21 -2.18 -8.75
N GLY A 483 14.85 -3.16 -8.11
CA GLY A 483 16.11 -3.74 -8.56
C GLY A 483 17.30 -3.10 -7.84
N ILE A 484 18.38 -2.84 -8.55
CA ILE A 484 19.54 -2.09 -8.06
C ILE A 484 19.49 -0.70 -8.69
N THR A 485 19.21 0.33 -7.88
CA THR A 485 18.91 1.68 -8.37
C THR A 485 20.08 2.66 -8.31
N SER A 486 21.23 2.23 -7.77
CA SER A 486 22.46 3.02 -7.69
C SER A 486 23.64 2.26 -8.31
N GLN A 487 24.62 1.84 -7.56
CA GLN A 487 25.80 1.14 -8.06
C GLN A 487 26.18 -0.08 -7.20
N VAL A 488 27.03 -0.94 -7.75
CA VAL A 488 27.59 -2.10 -7.06
C VAL A 488 29.10 -1.94 -6.96
N LEU A 489 29.65 -2.15 -5.77
CA LEU A 489 31.09 -2.06 -5.52
C LEU A 489 31.64 -3.42 -5.11
N TRP A 490 32.85 -3.75 -5.58
CA TRP A 490 33.67 -4.87 -5.16
C TRP A 490 34.94 -4.33 -4.49
N GLY A 491 34.99 -4.37 -3.17
CA GLY A 491 35.90 -3.54 -2.40
C GLY A 491 35.55 -2.05 -2.59
N ASN A 492 36.50 -1.29 -3.14
CA ASN A 492 36.31 0.14 -3.46
C ASN A 492 36.08 0.39 -4.96
N GLU A 493 36.02 -0.67 -5.77
CA GLU A 493 35.93 -0.54 -7.22
C GLU A 493 34.47 -0.71 -7.67
N LYS A 494 33.97 0.25 -8.48
CA LYS A 494 32.67 0.15 -9.10
C LYS A 494 32.66 -0.98 -10.12
N LEU A 495 31.70 -1.89 -10.03
CA LEU A 495 31.47 -2.92 -11.04
C LEU A 495 30.71 -2.35 -12.23
N THR A 496 31.12 -2.76 -13.42
CA THR A 496 30.58 -2.34 -14.72
C THR A 496 30.41 -3.54 -15.65
N GLY A 497 29.85 -3.32 -16.84
CA GLY A 497 29.69 -4.38 -17.86
C GLY A 497 28.65 -5.42 -17.44
N TRP A 498 27.41 -4.99 -17.27
CA TRP A 498 26.32 -5.81 -16.78
C TRP A 498 25.48 -6.44 -17.87
N SER A 499 25.17 -7.72 -17.71
CA SER A 499 24.07 -8.41 -18.40
C SER A 499 22.86 -8.42 -17.47
N ILE A 500 21.75 -7.79 -17.89
CA ILE A 500 20.59 -7.56 -17.03
C ILE A 500 19.36 -8.18 -17.68
N THR A 501 18.68 -9.07 -16.93
CA THR A 501 17.51 -9.80 -17.41
C THR A 501 16.34 -9.61 -16.47
N PRO A 502 15.28 -8.90 -16.86
CA PRO A 502 14.04 -8.84 -16.08
C PRO A 502 13.27 -10.15 -16.16
N LEU A 503 12.62 -10.53 -15.07
CA LEU A 503 11.89 -11.77 -14.88
C LEU A 503 10.50 -11.45 -14.28
N PRO A 504 9.55 -10.92 -15.06
CA PRO A 504 8.21 -10.61 -14.55
C PRO A 504 7.41 -11.87 -14.20
N LEU A 505 7.78 -13.03 -14.73
CA LEU A 505 7.20 -14.36 -14.47
C LEU A 505 5.68 -14.38 -14.63
N TYR A 506 5.18 -13.77 -15.71
CA TYR A 506 3.79 -13.93 -16.12
C TYR A 506 3.51 -15.39 -16.53
N LYS A 507 2.25 -15.77 -16.54
CA LYS A 507 1.79 -17.13 -16.85
C LYS A 507 2.46 -17.73 -18.10
N GLU A 508 2.52 -16.97 -19.19
CA GLU A 508 3.05 -17.41 -20.48
C GLU A 508 4.53 -17.80 -20.35
N LYS A 509 5.28 -17.05 -19.57
CA LYS A 509 6.72 -17.28 -19.36
C LYS A 509 6.99 -18.55 -18.56
N VAL A 510 6.13 -18.85 -17.58
CA VAL A 510 6.25 -20.04 -16.73
C VAL A 510 5.85 -21.30 -17.51
N SER A 511 4.83 -21.22 -18.37
CA SER A 511 4.34 -22.36 -19.15
C SER A 511 5.25 -22.79 -20.30
N GLU A 512 6.11 -21.89 -20.78
CA GLU A 512 7.08 -22.13 -21.88
C GLU A 512 8.35 -22.88 -21.45
N MET A 513 8.57 -23.06 -20.11
CA MET A 513 9.79 -23.66 -19.60
C MET A 513 9.85 -25.16 -19.83
N GLU A 514 11.04 -25.66 -20.19
CA GLU A 514 11.35 -27.07 -20.24
C GLU A 514 11.84 -27.56 -18.88
N PHE A 515 11.17 -28.55 -18.33
CA PHE A 515 11.52 -29.16 -17.04
C PHE A 515 12.27 -30.48 -17.25
N GLY A 516 13.23 -30.75 -16.40
CA GLY A 516 14.07 -31.94 -16.43
C GLY A 516 14.48 -32.40 -15.03
N GLU A 517 15.73 -32.86 -14.87
CA GLU A 517 16.23 -33.35 -13.58
C GLU A 517 16.19 -32.31 -12.47
N THR A 518 16.04 -32.77 -11.25
CA THR A 518 15.99 -31.95 -10.05
C THR A 518 17.24 -31.08 -9.84
N ILE A 519 17.07 -29.77 -9.76
CA ILE A 519 18.12 -28.78 -9.46
C ILE A 519 18.14 -28.49 -7.96
N LYS A 520 19.33 -28.30 -7.38
CA LYS A 520 19.54 -28.05 -5.95
C LYS A 520 20.54 -26.90 -5.71
N GLY A 521 20.37 -26.20 -4.59
CA GLY A 521 21.34 -25.23 -4.06
C GLY A 521 21.40 -23.90 -4.79
N VAL A 522 20.44 -23.63 -5.71
CA VAL A 522 20.35 -22.38 -6.48
C VAL A 522 18.90 -22.04 -6.78
N PRO A 523 18.55 -20.79 -7.09
CA PRO A 523 17.21 -20.43 -7.55
C PRO A 523 16.77 -21.25 -8.76
N ALA A 524 15.59 -21.90 -8.64
CA ALA A 524 15.08 -22.78 -9.70
C ALA A 524 13.53 -22.86 -9.66
N PHE A 525 12.96 -23.31 -10.76
CA PHE A 525 11.57 -23.69 -10.83
C PHE A 525 11.41 -25.20 -10.57
N HIS A 526 10.36 -25.59 -9.86
CA HIS A 526 10.02 -26.97 -9.57
C HIS A 526 8.60 -27.26 -9.99
N LYS A 527 8.39 -28.42 -10.63
CA LYS A 527 7.10 -28.80 -11.21
C LYS A 527 6.65 -30.15 -10.69
N GLY A 528 5.35 -30.28 -10.52
CA GLY A 528 4.68 -31.54 -10.20
C GLY A 528 3.20 -31.49 -10.52
N THR A 529 2.51 -32.61 -10.23
CA THR A 529 1.06 -32.71 -10.37
C THR A 529 0.44 -33.26 -9.09
N PHE A 530 -0.81 -32.85 -8.85
CA PHE A 530 -1.65 -33.40 -7.78
C PHE A 530 -3.05 -33.67 -8.27
N THR A 531 -3.78 -34.54 -7.57
CA THR A 531 -5.13 -34.91 -7.95
C THR A 531 -6.14 -34.39 -6.94
N VAL A 532 -7.24 -33.83 -7.44
CA VAL A 532 -8.41 -33.40 -6.67
C VAL A 532 -9.61 -34.21 -7.09
N GLU A 533 -10.26 -34.89 -6.14
CA GLU A 533 -11.45 -35.69 -6.42
C GLU A 533 -12.67 -34.82 -6.70
N LYS A 534 -12.85 -33.76 -5.90
CA LYS A 534 -13.95 -32.81 -6.00
C LYS A 534 -13.45 -31.40 -5.78
N LYS A 535 -13.86 -30.45 -6.62
CA LYS A 535 -13.49 -29.04 -6.48
C LYS A 535 -13.97 -28.46 -5.16
N GLY A 536 -13.12 -27.69 -4.53
CA GLY A 536 -13.37 -26.90 -3.33
C GLY A 536 -12.23 -25.93 -3.14
N ASP A 537 -12.40 -24.91 -2.31
CA ASP A 537 -11.31 -24.01 -1.94
C ASP A 537 -10.23 -24.80 -1.20
N CYS A 538 -8.97 -24.49 -1.50
CA CYS A 538 -7.83 -25.23 -0.97
C CYS A 538 -6.73 -24.25 -0.54
N PHE A 539 -5.85 -24.69 0.38
CA PHE A 539 -4.75 -23.90 0.88
C PHE A 539 -3.46 -24.68 0.69
N VAL A 540 -2.62 -24.21 -0.23
CA VAL A 540 -1.35 -24.86 -0.56
C VAL A 540 -0.33 -24.57 0.54
N ASP A 541 0.10 -25.61 1.25
CA ASP A 541 1.06 -25.52 2.36
C ASP A 541 2.48 -25.31 1.82
N MET A 542 3.00 -24.10 2.04
CA MET A 542 4.35 -23.68 1.64
C MET A 542 5.34 -23.64 2.82
N SER A 543 4.96 -24.12 4.00
CA SER A 543 5.77 -24.05 5.24
C SER A 543 7.13 -24.74 5.16
N GLN A 544 7.32 -25.67 4.21
CA GLN A 544 8.59 -26.38 3.97
C GLN A 544 9.50 -25.67 2.95
N TRP A 545 9.00 -24.63 2.25
CA TRP A 545 9.69 -23.89 1.22
C TRP A 545 10.32 -22.62 1.81
N GLY A 546 11.26 -21.99 1.11
CA GLY A 546 11.95 -20.80 1.58
C GLY A 546 11.23 -19.50 1.18
N LYS A 547 11.45 -19.08 -0.05
CA LYS A 547 10.89 -17.81 -0.58
C LYS A 547 10.71 -17.90 -2.09
N GLY A 548 9.55 -17.47 -2.57
CA GLY A 548 9.28 -17.50 -4.02
C GLY A 548 7.84 -17.24 -4.41
N ALA A 549 7.39 -17.88 -5.49
CA ALA A 549 6.02 -17.74 -6.02
C ALA A 549 5.48 -19.07 -6.54
N VAL A 550 4.14 -19.21 -6.61
CA VAL A 550 3.44 -20.43 -6.97
C VAL A 550 2.43 -20.19 -8.07
N TRP A 551 2.33 -21.14 -9.00
CA TRP A 551 1.30 -21.21 -10.05
C TRP A 551 0.60 -22.57 -10.01
N VAL A 552 -0.73 -22.56 -10.11
CA VAL A 552 -1.54 -23.76 -10.30
C VAL A 552 -2.36 -23.60 -11.57
N ASN A 553 -2.27 -24.60 -12.47
CA ASN A 553 -2.90 -24.54 -13.79
C ASN A 553 -2.63 -23.24 -14.56
N GLY A 554 -1.43 -22.67 -14.38
CA GLY A 554 -0.99 -21.38 -14.94
C GLY A 554 -1.60 -20.14 -14.28
N LYS A 555 -2.33 -20.26 -13.18
CA LYS A 555 -2.81 -19.12 -12.37
C LYS A 555 -1.82 -18.85 -11.25
N SER A 556 -1.34 -17.63 -11.11
CA SER A 556 -0.44 -17.24 -10.02
C SER A 556 -1.21 -17.08 -8.71
N LEU A 557 -0.80 -17.84 -7.70
CA LEU A 557 -1.36 -17.73 -6.35
C LEU A 557 -0.72 -16.56 -5.56
N GLY A 558 0.45 -16.11 -5.97
CA GLY A 558 1.22 -15.08 -5.30
C GLY A 558 2.54 -15.59 -4.72
N ARG A 559 3.10 -14.80 -3.80
CA ARG A 559 4.39 -15.05 -3.13
C ARG A 559 4.21 -15.86 -1.86
N PHE A 560 5.21 -16.66 -1.55
CA PHE A 560 5.38 -17.28 -0.23
C PHE A 560 6.72 -16.87 0.38
N TRP A 561 6.77 -16.86 1.69
CA TRP A 561 7.98 -16.65 2.47
C TRP A 561 7.87 -17.34 3.82
N ASN A 562 8.79 -18.25 4.13
CA ASN A 562 8.73 -19.08 5.34
C ASN A 562 8.82 -18.31 6.66
N ILE A 563 9.18 -17.02 6.63
CA ILE A 563 9.18 -16.19 7.84
C ILE A 563 7.77 -15.92 8.39
N GLY A 564 6.72 -16.14 7.57
CA GLY A 564 5.33 -15.94 7.96
C GLY A 564 4.90 -14.46 8.07
N PRO A 565 3.69 -14.20 8.55
CA PRO A 565 2.78 -15.10 9.31
C PRO A 565 2.04 -16.11 8.43
N GLN A 566 1.83 -15.81 7.16
CA GLN A 566 1.17 -16.68 6.20
C GLN A 566 2.11 -17.82 5.78
N GLN A 567 1.63 -19.08 5.95
CA GLN A 567 2.36 -20.28 5.52
C GLN A 567 1.64 -21.02 4.39
N THR A 568 0.39 -20.69 4.10
CA THR A 568 -0.40 -21.31 3.03
C THR A 568 -0.81 -20.27 1.99
N LEU A 569 -0.94 -20.68 0.72
CA LEU A 569 -1.49 -19.86 -0.34
C LEU A 569 -2.91 -20.31 -0.70
N TYR A 570 -3.84 -19.37 -0.78
CA TYR A 570 -5.23 -19.61 -1.17
C TYR A 570 -5.32 -20.05 -2.63
N LEU A 571 -5.94 -21.20 -2.87
CA LEU A 571 -6.22 -21.75 -4.20
C LEU A 571 -7.73 -21.86 -4.39
N PRO A 572 -8.35 -20.94 -5.14
CA PRO A 572 -9.79 -20.92 -5.37
C PRO A 572 -10.29 -22.15 -6.13
N ALA A 573 -11.44 -22.70 -5.74
CA ALA A 573 -12.05 -23.85 -6.40
C ALA A 573 -12.26 -23.68 -7.91
N PRO A 574 -12.63 -22.50 -8.46
CA PRO A 574 -12.74 -22.30 -9.90
C PRO A 574 -11.44 -22.53 -10.68
N TRP A 575 -10.29 -22.38 -10.04
CA TRP A 575 -8.97 -22.56 -10.68
C TRP A 575 -8.50 -24.02 -10.68
N LEU A 576 -9.18 -24.91 -9.94
CA LEU A 576 -8.94 -26.34 -9.90
C LEU A 576 -9.70 -27.07 -11.02
N LYS A 577 -9.17 -28.23 -11.41
CA LYS A 577 -9.82 -29.25 -12.22
C LYS A 577 -10.11 -30.46 -11.31
N GLU A 578 -11.22 -31.16 -11.55
CA GLU A 578 -11.36 -32.51 -11.03
C GLU A 578 -10.40 -33.43 -11.78
N GLY A 579 -9.68 -34.28 -11.06
CA GLY A 579 -8.55 -35.03 -11.59
C GLY A 579 -7.23 -34.29 -11.43
N GLU A 580 -6.36 -34.42 -12.43
CA GLU A 580 -4.99 -33.92 -12.38
C GLU A 580 -4.89 -32.37 -12.54
N ASN A 581 -4.09 -31.76 -11.67
CA ASN A 581 -3.75 -30.36 -11.66
C ASN A 581 -2.23 -30.19 -11.67
N GLU A 582 -1.73 -29.22 -12.43
CA GLU A 582 -0.32 -28.86 -12.50
C GLU A 582 0.02 -27.80 -11.44
N ILE A 583 1.16 -27.95 -10.79
CA ILE A 583 1.72 -26.93 -9.91
C ILE A 583 3.17 -26.64 -10.29
N VAL A 584 3.52 -25.34 -10.36
CA VAL A 584 4.89 -24.86 -10.52
C VAL A 584 5.22 -23.95 -9.35
N VAL A 585 6.38 -24.16 -8.75
CA VAL A 585 6.94 -23.36 -7.66
C VAL A 585 8.27 -22.76 -8.13
N PHE A 586 8.39 -21.47 -8.10
CA PHE A 586 9.70 -20.81 -8.15
C PHE A 586 10.24 -20.71 -6.73
N GLU A 587 11.36 -21.36 -6.47
CA GLU A 587 12.08 -21.31 -5.19
C GLU A 587 13.32 -20.43 -5.37
N MET A 588 13.35 -19.30 -4.67
CA MET A 588 14.47 -18.36 -4.71
C MET A 588 15.61 -18.77 -3.76
N GLU A 589 15.26 -19.50 -2.68
CA GLU A 589 16.16 -19.94 -1.64
C GLU A 589 15.97 -21.44 -1.38
N ASP A 590 16.80 -22.29 -2.00
CA ASP A 590 16.65 -23.74 -1.90
C ASP A 590 16.78 -24.24 -0.46
N THR A 591 15.66 -24.63 0.15
CA THR A 591 15.62 -25.30 1.47
C THR A 591 15.93 -26.77 1.39
N GLY A 592 16.06 -27.33 0.19
CA GLY A 592 16.20 -28.77 -0.06
C GLY A 592 14.90 -29.56 0.09
N LYS A 593 13.81 -28.92 0.46
CA LYS A 593 12.46 -29.52 0.55
C LYS A 593 11.69 -29.22 -0.72
N ARG A 594 11.07 -30.25 -1.31
CA ARG A 594 10.29 -30.12 -2.56
C ARG A 594 8.95 -30.83 -2.43
N VAL A 595 8.39 -30.77 -1.24
CA VAL A 595 7.09 -31.37 -0.92
C VAL A 595 6.09 -30.28 -0.54
N LEU A 596 4.85 -30.48 -0.92
CA LEU A 596 3.73 -29.63 -0.54
C LEU A 596 2.45 -30.48 -0.48
N GLN A 597 1.41 -29.93 0.13
CA GLN A 597 0.08 -30.55 0.26
C GLN A 597 -1.00 -29.46 0.20
N GLY A 598 -2.22 -29.86 -0.04
CA GLY A 598 -3.39 -28.99 0.03
C GLY A 598 -4.15 -29.20 1.32
N LEU A 599 -4.39 -28.13 2.06
CA LEU A 599 -5.14 -28.12 3.32
C LEU A 599 -6.56 -27.57 3.08
N ASN A 600 -7.50 -27.95 3.95
CA ASN A 600 -8.87 -27.41 3.95
C ASN A 600 -9.04 -26.17 4.85
N GLN A 601 -7.98 -25.73 5.52
CA GLN A 601 -7.92 -24.52 6.33
C GLN A 601 -6.57 -23.81 6.12
N PRO A 602 -6.52 -22.47 6.14
CA PRO A 602 -5.28 -21.73 6.01
C PRO A 602 -4.44 -21.74 7.29
N ILE A 603 -3.15 -21.46 7.11
CA ILE A 603 -2.22 -21.14 8.20
C ILE A 603 -1.80 -19.68 8.01
N LEU A 604 -2.40 -18.76 8.76
CA LEU A 604 -2.20 -17.31 8.63
C LEU A 604 -1.41 -16.69 9.79
N ASP A 605 -1.17 -17.40 10.90
CA ASP A 605 -0.42 -16.91 12.07
C ASP A 605 0.65 -17.89 12.51
N SER A 606 1.62 -18.16 11.66
CA SER A 606 2.77 -19.00 11.99
C SER A 606 4.07 -18.33 11.54
N LEU A 607 4.90 -17.93 12.51
CA LEU A 607 6.21 -17.33 12.24
C LEU A 607 7.28 -18.41 12.11
N GLY A 608 8.06 -18.33 11.03
CA GLY A 608 9.25 -19.10 10.81
C GLY A 608 10.53 -18.36 11.20
N ILE A 609 11.67 -19.00 10.95
CA ILE A 609 12.99 -18.42 11.24
C ILE A 609 13.33 -17.42 10.12
N ASP A 610 13.50 -16.16 10.49
CA ASP A 610 14.05 -15.15 9.62
C ASP A 610 15.59 -15.11 9.74
N LYS A 611 16.28 -15.73 8.81
CA LYS A 611 17.74 -15.85 8.81
C LYS A 611 18.48 -14.52 8.63
N ASN A 612 17.79 -13.50 8.09
CA ASN A 612 18.36 -12.17 7.87
C ASN A 612 18.16 -11.26 9.08
N TYR A 613 17.30 -11.64 10.04
CA TYR A 613 17.08 -10.86 11.25
C TYR A 613 18.32 -10.88 12.16
N GLN A 614 18.83 -9.69 12.46
CA GLN A 614 19.86 -9.48 13.48
C GLN A 614 19.27 -8.60 14.57
N LYS A 615 19.30 -9.06 15.81
CA LYS A 615 18.76 -8.34 16.97
C LYS A 615 19.37 -6.94 17.06
N GLY A 616 18.56 -5.91 17.11
CA GLY A 616 18.98 -4.51 17.17
C GLY A 616 19.21 -3.85 15.81
N GLN A 617 18.97 -4.53 14.67
CA GLN A 617 18.94 -3.86 13.38
C GLN A 617 17.63 -3.07 13.20
N ARG A 618 17.77 -1.78 12.88
CA ARG A 618 16.66 -0.95 12.47
C ARG A 618 16.22 -1.32 11.04
N ARG A 619 14.94 -1.30 10.76
CA ARG A 619 14.42 -1.45 9.41
C ARG A 619 14.82 -0.24 8.55
N ALA A 620 15.07 -0.47 7.27
CA ALA A 620 15.61 0.54 6.37
C ALA A 620 14.71 1.75 6.21
N VAL A 621 15.25 2.94 6.40
CA VAL A 621 14.70 4.19 5.89
C VAL A 621 15.39 4.51 4.56
N VAL A 622 14.61 4.92 3.56
CA VAL A 622 15.08 5.09 2.19
C VAL A 622 15.34 6.56 1.89
N GLY A 623 16.51 6.84 1.31
CA GLY A 623 16.86 8.14 0.73
C GLY A 623 17.42 9.16 1.72
N THR A 624 17.93 10.26 1.19
CA THR A 624 18.40 11.43 1.98
C THR A 624 17.24 12.43 2.09
N PRO A 625 16.91 12.93 3.30
CA PRO A 625 15.82 13.89 3.44
C PRO A 625 16.11 15.19 2.71
N ILE A 626 15.11 15.70 1.99
CA ILE A 626 15.13 17.03 1.39
C ILE A 626 14.70 18.02 2.48
N LEU A 627 15.64 18.85 2.91
CA LEU A 627 15.39 19.95 3.83
C LEU A 627 15.43 21.25 3.04
N GLU A 628 14.31 21.96 2.99
CA GLU A 628 14.19 23.22 2.26
C GLU A 628 14.42 24.40 3.22
N ASP A 629 14.98 25.51 2.73
CA ASP A 629 15.18 26.71 3.55
C ASP A 629 13.89 27.24 4.17
N GLY A 630 12.76 27.03 3.51
CA GLY A 630 11.44 27.39 4.02
C GLY A 630 10.95 26.55 5.20
N ASP A 631 11.57 25.39 5.45
CA ASP A 631 11.25 24.50 6.57
C ASP A 631 12.14 24.77 7.79
N LEU A 632 13.17 25.63 7.67
CA LEU A 632 14.09 25.95 8.75
C LEU A 632 13.38 26.76 9.84
N ALA A 633 13.13 26.11 10.97
CA ALA A 633 12.44 26.71 12.12
C ALA A 633 13.41 27.38 13.10
N LEU A 634 14.62 26.83 13.25
CA LEU A 634 15.64 27.34 14.19
C LEU A 634 17.03 26.97 13.70
N LYS A 635 17.96 27.93 13.80
CA LYS A 635 19.42 27.71 13.71
C LYS A 635 20.07 28.25 14.97
N THR A 636 20.83 27.40 15.67
CA THR A 636 21.42 27.81 16.96
C THR A 636 22.71 27.04 17.26
N THR A 637 23.47 27.57 18.20
CA THR A 637 24.66 26.95 18.79
C THR A 637 24.33 26.56 20.22
N LEU A 638 24.47 25.26 20.55
CA LEU A 638 24.30 24.77 21.90
C LEU A 638 25.50 25.17 22.76
N GLN A 639 25.27 25.39 24.02
CA GLN A 639 26.36 25.59 25.01
C GLN A 639 26.90 24.21 25.44
N GLU A 640 28.17 24.17 25.76
CA GLU A 640 28.79 22.96 26.33
C GLU A 640 28.40 22.78 27.81
N THR A 641 27.16 22.42 28.06
CA THR A 641 26.58 22.22 29.39
C THR A 641 25.79 20.91 29.47
N ASN A 642 25.63 20.40 30.70
CA ASN A 642 24.79 19.22 30.96
C ASN A 642 23.34 19.60 31.36
N GLU A 643 23.00 20.88 31.34
CA GLU A 643 21.67 21.38 31.68
C GLU A 643 20.78 21.45 30.44
N TRP A 644 19.46 21.49 30.68
CA TRP A 644 18.51 21.76 29.62
C TRP A 644 18.74 23.14 29.01
N GLN A 645 18.74 23.18 27.68
CA GLN A 645 18.79 24.42 26.92
C GLN A 645 17.47 24.61 26.20
N SER A 646 16.91 25.83 26.28
CA SER A 646 15.62 26.18 25.69
C SER A 646 15.79 27.28 24.68
N PHE A 647 15.16 27.12 23.52
CA PHE A 647 15.25 28.08 22.41
C PHE A 647 13.85 28.37 21.89
N ASP A 648 13.43 29.64 21.96
CA ASP A 648 12.20 30.08 21.33
C ASP A 648 12.37 30.03 19.80
N LEU A 649 11.37 29.55 19.10
CA LEU A 649 11.35 29.62 17.63
C LEU A 649 11.08 31.06 17.21
N PRO A 650 11.81 31.62 16.22
CA PRO A 650 11.59 32.97 15.72
C PRO A 650 10.13 33.24 15.33
N VAL A 651 9.45 32.23 14.83
CA VAL A 651 8.01 32.20 14.54
C VAL A 651 7.44 30.86 15.01
N ALA A 652 6.33 30.89 15.73
CA ALA A 652 5.65 29.65 16.11
C ALA A 652 5.24 28.86 14.83
N THR A 653 5.82 27.66 14.68
CA THR A 653 5.78 26.89 13.45
C THR A 653 4.80 25.73 13.58
N THR A 654 3.92 25.58 12.61
CA THR A 654 3.01 24.43 12.50
C THR A 654 3.75 23.26 11.88
N LEU A 655 3.87 22.14 12.61
CA LEU A 655 4.63 20.98 12.14
C LEU A 655 4.06 19.66 12.65
N ARG A 656 4.27 18.61 11.86
CA ARG A 656 4.09 17.21 12.23
C ARG A 656 5.42 16.47 12.21
N HIS A 657 6.25 16.67 11.18
CA HIS A 657 7.61 16.17 11.14
C HIS A 657 8.57 17.25 11.61
N PHE A 658 9.48 16.90 12.53
CA PHE A 658 10.61 17.76 12.81
C PHE A 658 11.93 17.03 12.62
N CYS A 659 12.92 17.73 12.09
CA CYS A 659 14.26 17.22 11.87
C CYS A 659 15.25 17.96 12.77
N ILE A 660 16.08 17.20 13.46
CA ILE A 660 17.28 17.70 14.10
C ILE A 660 18.44 17.42 13.15
N GLU A 661 19.13 18.45 12.70
CA GLU A 661 20.34 18.38 11.90
C GLU A 661 21.51 18.90 12.71
N THR A 662 22.51 18.08 12.98
CA THR A 662 23.73 18.49 13.69
C THR A 662 24.79 18.85 12.67
N LEU A 663 25.41 20.01 12.81
CA LEU A 663 26.35 20.58 11.84
C LEU A 663 27.80 20.55 12.33
N ALA A 664 28.01 20.51 13.63
CA ALA A 664 29.32 20.47 14.27
C ALA A 664 29.22 19.93 15.69
N SER A 665 30.30 19.41 16.19
CA SER A 665 30.51 19.00 17.59
C SER A 665 31.65 19.81 18.23
N TYR A 666 31.67 19.88 19.55
CA TYR A 666 32.81 20.41 20.32
C TYR A 666 34.01 19.46 20.33
N THR A 667 33.74 18.18 20.04
CA THR A 667 34.75 17.14 19.84
C THR A 667 35.13 17.06 18.36
N GLU A 668 36.40 16.82 18.04
CA GLU A 668 36.90 16.75 16.65
C GLU A 668 36.60 15.40 15.97
N ASP A 669 35.68 14.60 16.52
CA ASP A 669 35.42 13.24 16.11
C ASP A 669 34.26 13.08 15.09
N ASN A 670 33.68 14.19 14.62
CA ASN A 670 32.56 14.21 13.67
C ASN A 670 31.31 13.39 14.11
N GLN A 671 31.22 13.07 15.40
CA GLN A 671 30.09 12.33 15.97
C GLN A 671 29.03 13.29 16.52
N ALA A 672 27.80 12.80 16.72
CA ALA A 672 26.73 13.54 17.38
C ALA A 672 26.14 12.71 18.51
N CYS A 673 25.87 13.34 19.64
CA CYS A 673 25.26 12.73 20.83
C CYS A 673 24.31 13.70 21.52
N ILE A 674 23.05 13.32 21.67
CA ILE A 674 22.00 14.10 22.35
C ILE A 674 21.22 13.15 23.27
N SER A 675 20.97 13.56 24.53
CA SER A 675 20.22 12.74 25.46
C SER A 675 18.71 12.87 25.27
N GLU A 676 18.17 14.09 25.22
CA GLU A 676 16.73 14.27 25.24
C GLU A 676 16.32 15.55 24.51
N VAL A 677 15.16 15.54 23.88
CA VAL A 677 14.53 16.70 23.24
C VAL A 677 13.07 16.84 23.66
N GLU A 678 12.59 18.08 23.69
CA GLU A 678 11.21 18.45 23.91
C GLU A 678 10.77 19.55 22.94
N LEU A 679 9.52 19.49 22.51
CA LEU A 679 8.85 20.56 21.80
C LEU A 679 7.81 21.20 22.72
N ILE A 680 7.72 22.53 22.68
CA ILE A 680 6.77 23.30 23.48
C ILE A 680 5.73 23.90 22.53
N ASP A 681 4.47 23.72 22.83
CA ASP A 681 3.36 24.25 22.04
C ASP A 681 3.22 25.78 22.17
N ASP A 682 2.29 26.38 21.45
CA ASP A 682 2.03 27.82 21.48
C ASP A 682 1.33 28.30 22.77
N LYS A 683 1.02 27.39 23.70
CA LYS A 683 0.50 27.66 25.04
C LYS A 683 1.57 27.50 26.11
N GLY A 684 2.81 27.19 25.73
CA GLY A 684 3.93 26.98 26.65
C GLY A 684 3.94 25.60 27.34
N GLN A 685 3.20 24.61 26.80
CA GLN A 685 3.15 23.26 27.37
C GLN A 685 4.02 22.30 26.56
N PRO A 686 4.73 21.36 27.21
CA PRO A 686 5.42 20.28 26.52
C PRO A 686 4.44 19.39 25.74
N ILE A 687 4.79 19.08 24.51
CA ILE A 687 4.03 18.18 23.65
C ILE A 687 4.27 16.73 24.11
N ASP A 688 3.19 15.95 24.21
CA ASP A 688 3.26 14.53 24.59
C ASP A 688 4.07 13.71 23.56
N LYS A 689 5.10 13.04 24.04
CA LYS A 689 6.08 12.29 23.25
C LYS A 689 5.69 10.81 23.08
N THR A 690 4.63 10.33 23.73
CA THR A 690 4.28 8.90 23.79
C THR A 690 3.92 8.28 22.43
N LYS A 691 3.53 9.11 21.45
CA LYS A 691 3.18 8.70 20.10
C LYS A 691 4.27 8.98 19.07
N TRP A 692 5.37 9.64 19.46
CA TRP A 692 6.41 10.02 18.52
C TRP A 692 7.11 8.80 17.93
N GLU A 693 7.57 8.92 16.70
CA GLU A 693 8.25 7.85 15.97
C GLU A 693 9.42 8.39 15.15
N VAL A 694 10.57 7.74 15.24
CA VAL A 694 11.71 8.07 14.38
C VAL A 694 11.44 7.54 12.98
N VAL A 695 11.32 8.43 12.00
CA VAL A 695 11.11 8.08 10.57
C VAL A 695 12.40 8.08 9.75
N TYR A 696 13.45 8.75 10.23
CA TYR A 696 14.77 8.75 9.60
C TYR A 696 15.87 8.99 10.62
N VAL A 697 16.99 8.31 10.46
CA VAL A 697 18.25 8.60 11.15
C VAL A 697 19.41 8.34 10.20
N SER A 698 20.32 9.31 10.07
CA SER A 698 21.50 9.19 9.19
C SER A 698 22.53 8.21 9.74
N SER A 699 22.68 8.15 11.06
CA SER A 699 23.63 7.28 11.77
C SER A 699 23.18 7.09 13.21
N GLU A 700 23.28 5.88 13.74
CA GLU A 700 23.01 5.58 15.14
C GLU A 700 23.82 4.37 15.63
N GLN A 701 24.11 4.33 16.93
CA GLN A 701 24.74 3.19 17.58
C GLN A 701 23.69 2.21 18.09
N ALA A 702 23.28 1.28 17.24
CA ALA A 702 22.22 0.35 17.53
C ALA A 702 22.63 -0.80 18.47
N ASP A 703 23.93 -0.99 18.74
CA ASP A 703 24.42 -2.04 19.63
C ASP A 703 23.79 -1.94 21.01
N LYS A 704 23.03 -2.97 21.38
CA LYS A 704 22.34 -3.07 22.68
C LYS A 704 21.36 -1.90 22.96
N ASN A 705 20.90 -1.20 21.94
CA ASN A 705 20.03 -0.01 22.04
C ASN A 705 20.64 1.15 22.84
N LEU A 706 21.96 1.21 22.95
CA LEU A 706 22.64 2.22 23.77
C LEU A 706 22.65 3.62 23.15
N GLY A 707 22.51 3.72 21.82
CA GLY A 707 22.59 5.01 21.11
C GLY A 707 21.57 5.15 19.99
N ILE A 708 20.39 4.54 20.12
CA ILE A 708 19.31 4.62 19.14
C ILE A 708 18.59 5.98 19.20
N ALA A 709 18.01 6.40 18.09
CA ALA A 709 17.39 7.74 17.98
C ALA A 709 16.10 7.89 18.82
N GLU A 710 15.41 6.81 19.18
CA GLU A 710 14.27 6.83 20.11
C GLU A 710 14.64 7.31 21.51
N ASN A 711 15.89 7.16 21.91
CA ASN A 711 16.39 7.69 23.17
C ASN A 711 16.32 9.22 23.26
N LEU A 712 16.09 9.93 22.13
CA LEU A 712 15.88 11.38 22.12
C LEU A 712 14.59 11.82 22.80
N PHE A 713 13.62 10.92 23.01
CA PHE A 713 12.31 11.27 23.54
C PHE A 713 11.69 10.18 24.43
N ASP A 714 12.50 9.27 24.95
CA ASP A 714 12.04 8.17 25.83
C ASP A 714 11.74 8.64 27.28
N GLY A 715 12.10 9.88 27.62
CA GLY A 715 11.92 10.44 28.96
C GLY A 715 13.01 10.08 29.96
N ASP A 716 14.02 9.30 29.55
CA ASP A 716 15.16 8.94 30.37
C ASP A 716 16.40 9.76 29.99
N ILE A 717 16.69 10.80 30.74
CA ILE A 717 17.86 11.67 30.54
C ILE A 717 19.22 10.97 30.66
N SER A 718 19.26 9.71 31.08
CA SER A 718 20.46 8.86 31.13
C SER A 718 20.71 8.11 29.82
N SER A 719 19.67 7.91 29.02
CA SER A 719 19.75 7.41 27.66
C SER A 719 20.20 8.50 26.69
N PHE A 720 20.55 8.14 25.45
CA PHE A 720 20.97 9.12 24.44
C PHE A 720 20.93 8.51 23.04
N TRP A 721 20.75 9.34 22.03
CA TRP A 721 21.13 9.04 20.67
C TRP A 721 22.63 9.33 20.48
N HIS A 722 23.31 8.43 19.79
CA HIS A 722 24.71 8.60 19.40
C HIS A 722 24.91 8.05 17.99
N THR A 723 25.60 8.78 17.13
CA THR A 723 26.02 8.27 15.83
C THR A 723 26.94 7.05 15.97
N ASN A 724 26.97 6.20 14.95
CA ASN A 724 27.78 4.97 15.01
C ASN A 724 29.28 5.28 14.90
N ALA A 725 29.98 5.21 16.02
CA ALA A 725 31.42 5.47 16.09
C ALA A 725 32.29 4.46 15.33
N ALA A 726 31.76 3.28 14.99
CA ALA A 726 32.46 2.26 14.21
C ALA A 726 32.40 2.52 12.69
N VAL A 727 31.60 3.49 12.24
CA VAL A 727 31.47 3.86 10.83
C VAL A 727 31.90 5.32 10.68
N GLU A 728 32.92 5.53 9.82
CA GLU A 728 33.33 6.91 9.48
C GLU A 728 32.17 7.66 8.84
N SER A 729 31.70 8.69 9.50
CA SER A 729 30.61 9.55 9.02
C SER A 729 30.88 11.01 9.44
N ASN A 730 30.57 11.93 8.56
CA ASN A 730 30.78 13.36 8.78
C ASN A 730 29.45 14.07 9.00
N HIS A 731 29.47 15.21 9.71
CA HIS A 731 28.32 16.12 9.70
C HIS A 731 27.93 16.52 8.28
N PRO A 732 26.63 16.75 7.99
CA PRO A 732 25.52 16.82 8.95
C PRO A 732 24.96 15.43 9.29
N HIS A 733 24.68 15.20 10.58
CA HIS A 733 23.85 14.08 11.02
C HIS A 733 22.43 14.51 11.24
N ARG A 734 21.46 13.66 10.92
CA ARG A 734 20.05 13.99 10.91
C ARG A 734 19.20 12.92 11.59
N VAL A 735 18.24 13.38 12.40
CA VAL A 735 17.15 12.54 12.91
C VAL A 735 15.84 13.24 12.59
N ILE A 736 14.90 12.52 11.98
CA ILE A 736 13.55 13.03 11.69
C ILE A 736 12.54 12.23 12.50
N ILE A 737 11.66 12.97 13.19
CA ILE A 737 10.64 12.44 14.08
C ILE A 737 9.27 12.85 13.57
N ASP A 738 8.37 11.85 13.40
CA ASP A 738 6.93 12.08 13.16
C ASP A 738 6.20 12.17 14.51
N LEU A 739 5.58 13.30 14.77
CA LEU A 739 4.79 13.55 15.98
C LEU A 739 3.41 12.87 15.95
N LYS A 740 3.02 12.27 14.81
CA LYS A 740 1.71 11.68 14.49
C LYS A 740 0.54 12.65 14.40
N GLU A 741 0.67 13.83 14.95
CA GLU A 741 -0.33 14.89 14.93
C GLU A 741 0.34 16.21 14.52
N ILE A 742 -0.47 17.16 14.05
CA ILE A 742 0.01 18.50 13.71
C ILE A 742 -0.03 19.37 14.96
N TYR A 743 1.11 19.98 15.33
CA TYR A 743 1.23 20.89 16.45
C TYR A 743 1.72 22.25 16.01
N LYS A 744 1.31 23.29 16.72
CA LYS A 744 1.90 24.62 16.62
C LYS A 744 2.94 24.75 17.71
N VAL A 745 4.21 24.74 17.31
CA VAL A 745 5.37 24.71 18.20
C VAL A 745 5.95 26.12 18.35
N SER A 746 6.19 26.55 19.58
CA SER A 746 6.77 27.85 19.92
C SER A 746 8.21 27.78 20.39
N ALA A 747 8.66 26.64 20.95
CA ALA A 747 10.03 26.48 21.42
C ALA A 747 10.52 25.04 21.29
N PHE A 748 11.84 24.91 21.19
CA PHE A 748 12.60 23.67 21.20
C PHE A 748 13.48 23.61 22.43
N ARG A 749 13.49 22.47 23.12
CA ARG A 749 14.36 22.20 24.25
C ARG A 749 15.22 20.98 23.99
N VAL A 750 16.48 21.05 24.39
CA VAL A 750 17.45 19.96 24.19
C VAL A 750 18.31 19.78 25.43
N LYS A 751 18.61 18.51 25.71
CA LYS A 751 19.57 18.11 26.72
C LYS A 751 20.67 17.30 26.07
N VAL A 752 21.91 17.80 26.11
CA VAL A 752 23.07 17.05 25.65
C VAL A 752 23.49 16.04 26.73
N ARG A 753 24.22 14.99 26.31
CA ARG A 753 24.62 13.91 27.21
C ARG A 753 25.53 14.41 28.36
N LYS A 754 25.30 13.89 29.56
CA LYS A 754 26.07 14.17 30.77
C LYS A 754 27.37 13.32 30.81
N GLY A 755 28.53 13.96 31.07
CA GLY A 755 29.81 13.27 31.30
C GLY A 755 31.03 14.01 30.74
N SER A 756 32.23 13.68 31.23
CA SER A 756 33.48 14.36 30.91
C SER A 756 34.29 13.77 29.74
N PHE A 757 33.99 12.56 29.31
CA PHE A 757 34.73 11.85 28.24
C PHE A 757 33.77 11.43 27.14
N LEU A 758 33.19 12.38 26.41
CA LEU A 758 32.13 12.02 25.48
C LEU A 758 32.46 12.49 24.07
N SER A 759 32.55 11.51 23.20
CA SER A 759 32.42 11.65 21.77
C SER A 759 31.09 12.33 21.40
N GLY A 760 31.09 13.15 20.38
CA GLY A 760 29.88 13.68 19.78
C GLY A 760 29.15 14.79 20.52
N LYS A 761 29.79 15.58 21.38
CA LYS A 761 29.17 16.76 21.99
C LYS A 761 28.74 17.77 20.94
N VAL A 762 27.45 17.76 20.63
CA VAL A 762 26.87 18.60 19.59
C VAL A 762 27.00 20.08 19.91
N LYS A 763 27.42 20.86 18.91
CA LYS A 763 27.63 22.31 19.00
C LYS A 763 26.61 23.09 18.17
N ASP A 764 26.64 22.95 16.86
CA ASP A 764 25.78 23.69 15.95
C ASP A 764 24.66 22.82 15.40
N ILE A 765 23.43 23.30 15.48
CA ILE A 765 22.24 22.57 15.03
C ILE A 765 21.31 23.45 14.20
N ASN A 766 20.62 22.80 13.28
CA ASN A 766 19.41 23.29 12.64
C ASN A 766 18.20 22.45 13.09
N ILE A 767 17.05 23.09 13.27
CA ILE A 767 15.76 22.44 13.45
C ILE A 767 14.88 22.79 12.27
N TYR A 768 14.39 21.78 11.58
CA TYR A 768 13.42 21.95 10.50
C TYR A 768 12.06 21.40 10.94
N GLY A 769 10.99 22.08 10.53
CA GLY A 769 9.62 21.66 10.84
C GLY A 769 8.74 21.68 9.58
N ARG A 770 8.00 20.59 9.38
CA ARG A 770 7.03 20.46 8.29
C ARG A 770 5.66 20.09 8.84
N PRO A 771 4.59 20.73 8.36
CA PRO A 771 3.21 20.35 8.72
C PRO A 771 2.82 18.99 8.13
N LEU A 772 3.58 18.52 7.15
CA LEU A 772 3.41 17.27 6.41
C LEU A 772 4.67 16.42 6.50
N SER A 773 4.65 15.24 5.89
CA SER A 773 5.79 14.33 5.83
C SER A 773 6.99 14.95 5.11
N THR A 774 8.20 14.57 5.55
CA THR A 774 9.46 14.98 4.92
C THR A 774 9.61 14.30 3.56
N LYS A 775 10.11 15.04 2.57
CA LYS A 775 10.52 14.51 1.27
C LYS A 775 11.97 14.00 1.34
N TYR A 776 12.30 13.00 0.51
CA TYR A 776 13.63 12.40 0.47
C TYR A 776 14.18 12.40 -0.97
N ILE A 777 15.51 12.56 -1.12
CA ILE A 777 16.23 12.32 -2.37
C ILE A 777 16.78 10.89 -2.33
N GLN A 778 16.72 10.20 -3.46
CA GLN A 778 17.34 8.87 -3.64
C GLN A 778 18.86 8.94 -3.68
#